data_95e83492be1879625b6e6f265ba23ea0
#
_entry.id   95e83492be1879625b6e6f265ba23ea0
#
_cell.length_a   1.000
_cell.length_b   1.000
_cell.length_c   1.000
_cell.angle_alpha   90.00
_cell.angle_beta   90.00
_cell.angle_gamma   90.00
#
_symmetry.space_group_name_H-M   'P 1'
#
loop_
_entity.id
_entity.type
_entity.pdbx_description
1 polymer ?
#
loop_
_entity_poly.entity_id
_entity_poly.type
_entity_poly.pdbx_seq_one_letter_code
_entity_poly.pdbx_strand_id
1 'polypeptide(L)'
;MPSPLSKPLAPSWVNRFKEQSLERGRRYALENRVRIVEAGDSTITASCEGSGGNVYRQTIRLKESAKGALILLEAACSCPVRINCKHCAAVLLQVQETLAYPAAEKDAQLLEKLQAVLDNRSPKAPPQVLVDNVQPVPRLWLASIEFSAFEPRNGKMQRYIQHRAALSFSYLDEYVSGQRNTDVLIRQETQTLRIKRHTDVEQSYREQLRILGFKVATRQSKALPESAGELYEMVNDSAWLTFTLNDLPKLRTQGWELQIDEDFGFDLTAVDEWYATVEETPERDWFDLELGIIVNGERLSLLPILLNLMRSHIELFNPERLARRRDDELILVNLPNRPNSEFGPQQVALPYGRLKPVLATLGEFYLQEPGTTKLRLNSADALRLNPLQDMPLTWEGGEHIRGLAQRLRDIKDYTTTAPEGLNATLRPYQLEGLSWMQSLRQLEVGGILADDMGLGKTLQTLAHILSEKNAGRLDRPCMVVMPTSLIPNWLDEAAHFTPQLKVLALYGAGRKKHFERLADYDLVLTTYALLPKDVERLAAQPLHVLILDEAQYIKNPTSKAAQAARELNARQRLCLSGTPLENHLGELWSLFHFLLPGWLGDVKSFNRDYRVPIEKRGSDVRLQHLNGRIKPFLLRRTKEQVATELPPKTEIIHWVELSDAQRDVYETMRLAMDKKVRDEITRKGVARSQIIILEALLKLRQVCCDLRLINDATLPARGSTSGKLDSLMEMLDELFEEGRRVLLFSQFTSMLALIEDELKKRGVDYAILTGQTRDRRTPVKEFQSGKRQIFLISLKAGGVGLNLTEADTVIHYDPWWNPATENQATDRAYRIGQEKPVFVYKLIARGTVEEKIQLLQKEKSDLAAGVLDGRVAGDWKLQSDDIEALFAPLPDKLEKR
;
A
#
# COMPACT_ATOMS: atom_id res chain seq x y z
N MET A 1 57.68 -32.63 -16.05
CA MET A 1 56.36 -33.25 -15.75
C MET A 1 56.31 -33.50 -14.25
N PRO A 2 55.22 -33.25 -13.56
CA PRO A 2 55.13 -33.57 -12.14
C PRO A 2 55.22 -35.09 -11.96
N SER A 3 55.93 -35.56 -10.89
CA SER A 3 56.11 -36.95 -10.60
C SER A 3 54.75 -37.62 -10.39
N PRO A 4 54.50 -38.81 -10.98
CA PRO A 4 53.21 -39.50 -10.75
C PRO A 4 53.04 -39.84 -9.28
N LEU A 5 51.77 -39.92 -8.80
CA LEU A 5 51.46 -40.42 -7.44
C LEU A 5 51.99 -41.84 -7.30
N SER A 6 52.61 -42.14 -6.14
CA SER A 6 53.18 -43.49 -5.91
C SER A 6 52.11 -44.52 -5.60
N LYS A 7 50.88 -44.07 -5.29
CA LYS A 7 49.74 -44.92 -4.85
C LYS A 7 48.42 -44.49 -5.51
N PRO A 8 47.49 -45.45 -5.76
CA PRO A 8 46.24 -45.14 -6.44
C PRO A 8 45.29 -44.32 -5.55
N LEU A 9 44.50 -43.44 -6.16
CA LEU A 9 43.42 -42.73 -5.50
C LEU A 9 42.26 -43.69 -5.17
N ALA A 10 41.80 -43.66 -3.94
CA ALA A 10 40.62 -44.45 -3.51
C ALA A 10 39.34 -43.97 -4.21
N PRO A 11 38.53 -44.83 -4.82
CA PRO A 11 37.34 -44.43 -5.59
C PRO A 11 36.32 -43.63 -4.76
N SER A 12 36.34 -43.72 -3.44
CA SER A 12 35.47 -43.03 -2.52
C SER A 12 35.57 -41.48 -2.57
N TRP A 13 36.55 -40.91 -3.24
CA TRP A 13 36.63 -39.46 -3.39
C TRP A 13 35.48 -38.87 -4.19
N VAL A 14 34.85 -39.66 -5.10
CA VAL A 14 33.68 -39.25 -5.91
C VAL A 14 32.54 -38.85 -5.02
N ASN A 15 32.31 -39.52 -3.91
CA ASN A 15 31.21 -39.23 -2.95
C ASN A 15 31.36 -37.91 -2.20
N ARG A 16 32.49 -37.23 -2.34
CA ARG A 16 32.71 -35.87 -1.76
C ARG A 16 32.22 -34.76 -2.61
N PHE A 17 31.81 -35.01 -3.84
CA PHE A 17 31.40 -34.00 -4.83
C PHE A 17 29.90 -34.20 -5.16
N LYS A 18 29.21 -33.10 -5.44
CA LYS A 18 27.88 -33.15 -6.03
C LYS A 18 27.98 -33.68 -7.47
N GLU A 19 26.97 -34.39 -7.93
CA GLU A 19 26.92 -35.02 -9.25
C GLU A 19 27.21 -34.01 -10.38
N GLN A 20 26.55 -32.85 -10.36
CA GLN A 20 26.79 -31.74 -11.30
C GLN A 20 28.24 -31.25 -11.28
N SER A 21 28.91 -31.26 -10.12
CA SER A 21 30.31 -30.86 -10.03
C SER A 21 31.26 -31.89 -10.65
N LEU A 22 30.89 -33.16 -10.58
CA LEU A 22 31.62 -34.27 -11.21
C LEU A 22 31.47 -34.23 -12.73
N GLU A 23 30.27 -34.08 -13.24
CA GLU A 23 30.02 -33.97 -14.71
C GLU A 23 30.74 -32.79 -15.32
N ARG A 24 30.62 -31.61 -14.71
CA ARG A 24 31.35 -30.41 -15.14
C ARG A 24 32.86 -30.56 -14.99
N GLY A 25 33.30 -31.24 -13.95
CA GLY A 25 34.72 -31.58 -13.74
C GLY A 25 35.24 -32.51 -14.82
N ARG A 26 34.47 -33.52 -15.23
CA ARG A 26 34.79 -34.45 -16.29
C ARG A 26 34.99 -33.72 -17.63
N ARG A 27 34.06 -32.81 -17.96
CA ARG A 27 34.19 -31.97 -19.17
C ARG A 27 35.48 -31.14 -19.16
N TYR A 28 35.83 -30.53 -18.02
CA TYR A 28 37.05 -29.70 -17.88
C TYR A 28 38.33 -30.54 -18.00
N ALA A 29 38.32 -31.77 -17.53
CA ALA A 29 39.45 -32.68 -17.70
C ALA A 29 39.60 -33.08 -19.17
N LEU A 30 38.51 -33.45 -19.86
CA LEU A 30 38.52 -33.80 -21.30
C LEU A 30 38.92 -32.63 -22.22
N GLU A 31 38.57 -31.39 -21.85
CA GLU A 31 38.94 -30.18 -22.56
C GLU A 31 40.38 -29.73 -22.30
N ASN A 32 41.19 -30.53 -21.56
CA ASN A 32 42.57 -30.22 -21.18
C ASN A 32 42.75 -28.87 -20.45
N ARG A 33 41.76 -28.44 -19.69
CA ARG A 33 41.78 -27.18 -18.93
C ARG A 33 42.55 -27.26 -17.61
N VAL A 34 43.04 -28.43 -17.26
CA VAL A 34 43.74 -28.68 -16.00
C VAL A 34 45.23 -28.74 -16.26
N ARG A 35 45.99 -27.96 -15.50
CA ARG A 35 47.47 -28.03 -15.49
C ARG A 35 47.91 -28.44 -14.07
N ILE A 36 48.39 -29.66 -13.91
CA ILE A 36 48.97 -30.14 -12.65
C ILE A 36 50.35 -29.49 -12.50
N VAL A 37 50.55 -28.76 -11.40
CA VAL A 37 51.79 -28.07 -11.07
C VAL A 37 52.71 -29.02 -10.29
N GLU A 38 52.16 -29.70 -9.31
CA GLU A 38 52.84 -30.63 -8.43
C GLU A 38 51.88 -31.72 -8.01
N ALA A 39 52.30 -32.97 -8.00
CA ALA A 39 51.53 -34.10 -7.51
C ALA A 39 52.42 -34.94 -6.58
N GLY A 40 51.97 -35.11 -5.35
CA GLY A 40 52.59 -35.94 -4.32
C GLY A 40 51.53 -36.69 -3.47
N ASP A 41 51.94 -37.73 -2.82
CA ASP A 41 51.01 -38.59 -2.05
C ASP A 41 50.31 -37.89 -0.88
N SER A 42 50.74 -36.72 -0.48
CA SER A 42 50.10 -35.91 0.56
C SER A 42 49.38 -34.68 0.01
N THR A 43 49.78 -34.16 -1.12
CA THR A 43 49.21 -32.89 -1.68
C THR A 43 49.36 -32.84 -3.20
N ILE A 44 48.29 -32.42 -3.88
CA ILE A 44 48.31 -32.10 -5.30
C ILE A 44 48.03 -30.61 -5.42
N THR A 45 48.90 -29.92 -6.16
CA THR A 45 48.64 -28.52 -6.53
C THR A 45 48.47 -28.43 -8.06
N ALA A 46 47.42 -27.72 -8.47
CA ALA A 46 47.06 -27.60 -9.87
C ALA A 46 46.46 -26.23 -10.17
N SER A 47 46.38 -25.91 -11.45
CA SER A 47 45.58 -24.77 -11.92
C SER A 47 44.55 -25.27 -12.94
N CYS A 48 43.33 -24.79 -12.84
CA CYS A 48 42.28 -25.13 -13.79
C CYS A 48 41.65 -23.85 -14.37
N GLU A 49 41.54 -23.81 -15.68
CA GLU A 49 40.94 -22.71 -16.40
C GLU A 49 39.42 -22.86 -16.34
N GLY A 50 38.74 -21.84 -15.78
CA GLY A 50 37.27 -21.77 -15.67
C GLY A 50 36.60 -21.31 -16.96
N SER A 51 35.28 -21.36 -17.04
CA SER A 51 34.48 -20.99 -18.22
C SER A 51 34.58 -19.52 -18.65
N GLY A 52 35.26 -18.66 -17.88
CA GLY A 52 35.45 -17.23 -18.18
C GLY A 52 36.92 -16.84 -18.38
N GLY A 53 37.83 -17.79 -18.71
CA GLY A 53 39.26 -17.51 -18.86
C GLY A 53 39.99 -17.24 -17.54
N ASN A 54 39.34 -17.32 -16.42
CA ASN A 54 39.96 -17.16 -15.10
C ASN A 54 40.68 -18.46 -14.71
N VAL A 55 41.95 -18.35 -14.32
CA VAL A 55 42.71 -19.49 -13.84
C VAL A 55 42.57 -19.61 -12.33
N TYR A 56 41.99 -20.72 -11.89
CA TYR A 56 41.80 -21.00 -10.45
C TYR A 56 42.88 -21.99 -9.99
N ARG A 57 43.41 -21.76 -8.79
CA ARG A 57 44.40 -22.64 -8.18
C ARG A 57 43.70 -23.64 -7.26
N GLN A 58 44.10 -24.92 -7.36
CA GLN A 58 43.59 -25.99 -6.53
C GLN A 58 44.71 -26.52 -5.65
N THR A 59 44.34 -26.81 -4.38
CA THR A 59 45.18 -27.52 -3.43
C THR A 59 44.37 -28.69 -2.87
N ILE A 60 44.78 -29.91 -3.20
CA ILE A 60 44.07 -31.15 -2.81
C ILE A 60 44.98 -31.89 -1.83
N ARG A 61 44.48 -32.13 -0.64
CA ARG A 61 45.20 -32.87 0.42
C ARG A 61 44.72 -34.32 0.48
N LEU A 62 45.69 -35.20 0.49
CA LEU A 62 45.48 -36.65 0.50
C LEU A 62 46.08 -37.24 1.77
N LYS A 63 45.55 -38.43 2.18
CA LYS A 63 46.09 -39.24 3.27
C LYS A 63 46.07 -40.67 2.85
N GLU A 64 47.12 -41.43 3.21
CA GLU A 64 47.21 -42.86 2.97
C GLU A 64 46.19 -43.60 3.89
N SER A 65 45.44 -44.51 3.29
CA SER A 65 44.55 -45.43 4.00
C SER A 65 45.28 -46.67 4.50
N ALA A 66 44.72 -47.38 5.46
CA ALA A 66 45.27 -48.65 5.94
C ALA A 66 45.38 -49.76 4.83
N LYS A 67 44.74 -49.54 3.68
CA LYS A 67 44.79 -50.45 2.48
C LYS A 67 45.76 -49.95 1.40
N GLY A 68 46.57 -48.96 1.68
CA GLY A 68 47.61 -48.46 0.76
C GLY A 68 47.07 -47.53 -0.37
N ALA A 69 45.84 -47.14 -0.36
CA ALA A 69 45.26 -46.18 -1.30
C ALA A 69 45.19 -44.77 -0.73
N LEU A 70 45.25 -43.72 -1.56
CA LEU A 70 45.17 -42.33 -1.14
C LEU A 70 43.71 -41.92 -1.02
N ILE A 71 43.31 -41.42 0.16
CA ILE A 71 41.98 -40.92 0.47
C ILE A 71 42.00 -39.38 0.40
N LEU A 72 40.97 -38.79 -0.21
CA LEU A 72 40.77 -37.35 -0.22
C LEU A 72 40.42 -36.80 1.15
N LEU A 73 41.28 -35.95 1.73
CA LEU A 73 41.02 -35.22 2.96
C LEU A 73 40.28 -33.89 2.66
N GLU A 74 40.81 -33.09 1.78
CA GLU A 74 40.30 -31.74 1.44
C GLU A 74 40.61 -31.42 -0.02
N ALA A 75 39.65 -30.77 -0.69
CA ALA A 75 39.83 -30.23 -2.03
C ALA A 75 39.46 -28.77 -2.06
N ALA A 76 40.45 -27.89 -1.89
CA ALA A 76 40.31 -26.45 -1.86
C ALA A 76 40.61 -25.82 -3.25
N CYS A 77 39.90 -24.75 -3.59
CA CYS A 77 40.03 -24.01 -4.84
C CYS A 77 39.91 -22.50 -4.62
N SER A 78 40.64 -21.69 -5.37
CA SER A 78 40.50 -20.23 -5.32
C SER A 78 39.23 -19.68 -6.00
N CYS A 79 38.37 -20.54 -6.56
CA CYS A 79 37.08 -20.12 -7.16
C CYS A 79 36.04 -19.74 -6.08
N PRO A 80 34.94 -19.05 -6.41
CA PRO A 80 33.91 -18.61 -5.46
C PRO A 80 33.30 -19.74 -4.62
N VAL A 81 33.25 -20.99 -5.12
CA VAL A 81 32.73 -22.15 -4.39
C VAL A 81 33.67 -22.65 -3.30
N ARG A 82 34.96 -22.37 -3.45
CA ARG A 82 36.09 -22.65 -2.53
C ARG A 82 36.43 -24.14 -2.26
N ILE A 83 35.45 -25.00 -1.98
CA ILE A 83 35.69 -26.40 -1.57
C ILE A 83 34.83 -27.32 -2.43
N ASN A 84 35.40 -28.49 -2.82
CA ASN A 84 34.75 -29.57 -3.57
C ASN A 84 34.00 -29.09 -4.84
N CYS A 85 34.59 -28.15 -5.55
CA CYS A 85 34.03 -27.57 -6.77
C CYS A 85 34.38 -28.37 -8.03
N LYS A 86 33.75 -28.01 -9.15
CA LYS A 86 34.03 -28.64 -10.46
C LYS A 86 35.53 -28.61 -10.87
N HIS A 87 36.29 -27.59 -10.48
CA HIS A 87 37.72 -27.48 -10.81
C HIS A 87 38.55 -28.49 -10.03
N CYS A 88 38.20 -28.76 -8.74
CA CYS A 88 38.85 -29.82 -7.95
C CYS A 88 38.50 -31.20 -8.49
N ALA A 89 37.24 -31.40 -8.93
CA ALA A 89 36.79 -32.63 -9.56
C ALA A 89 37.58 -32.89 -10.86
N ALA A 90 37.77 -31.84 -11.69
CA ALA A 90 38.57 -31.93 -12.91
C ALA A 90 40.01 -32.37 -12.65
N VAL A 91 40.67 -31.80 -11.64
CA VAL A 91 42.04 -32.18 -11.24
C VAL A 91 42.11 -33.62 -10.81
N LEU A 92 41.17 -34.12 -9.99
CA LEU A 92 41.18 -35.49 -9.53
C LEU A 92 40.92 -36.51 -10.65
N LEU A 93 40.04 -36.18 -11.59
CA LEU A 93 39.80 -36.99 -12.79
C LEU A 93 41.04 -37.03 -13.69
N GLN A 94 41.70 -35.91 -13.93
CA GLN A 94 42.93 -35.85 -14.73
C GLN A 94 44.03 -36.65 -14.09
N VAL A 95 44.23 -36.59 -12.78
CA VAL A 95 45.22 -37.40 -12.03
C VAL A 95 44.89 -38.87 -12.12
N GLN A 96 43.60 -39.27 -12.02
CA GLN A 96 43.19 -40.66 -12.14
C GLN A 96 43.44 -41.22 -13.53
N GLU A 97 43.21 -40.47 -14.60
CA GLU A 97 43.54 -40.86 -15.99
C GLU A 97 45.03 -40.99 -16.21
N THR A 98 45.82 -40.10 -15.65
CA THR A 98 47.28 -40.16 -15.75
C THR A 98 47.89 -41.40 -15.03
N LEU A 99 47.24 -41.91 -13.99
CA LEU A 99 47.66 -43.13 -13.28
C LEU A 99 47.17 -44.42 -13.94
N ALA A 100 46.09 -44.35 -14.73
CA ALA A 100 45.54 -45.51 -15.41
C ALA A 100 46.33 -45.98 -16.61
N TYR A 101 47.24 -45.14 -17.12
CA TYR A 101 48.17 -45.49 -18.23
C TYR A 101 49.59 -45.45 -17.70
N PRO A 102 50.24 -46.62 -17.48
CA PRO A 102 51.65 -46.64 -17.16
C PRO A 102 52.48 -46.11 -18.34
N ALA A 103 53.52 -45.33 -18.04
CA ALA A 103 54.36 -44.65 -18.98
C ALA A 103 55.03 -45.60 -20.04
N ALA A 104 55.17 -46.91 -19.69
CA ALA A 104 55.72 -47.93 -20.54
C ALA A 104 54.90 -48.19 -21.84
N GLU A 105 53.55 -48.05 -21.81
CA GLU A 105 52.74 -48.27 -23.02
C GLU A 105 52.79 -47.11 -23.98
N LYS A 106 52.91 -45.85 -23.45
CA LYS A 106 53.05 -44.66 -24.31
C LYS A 106 54.41 -44.61 -25.03
N ASP A 107 55.44 -45.09 -24.37
CA ASP A 107 56.79 -45.12 -24.96
C ASP A 107 56.87 -46.24 -26.00
N ALA A 108 56.23 -47.40 -25.84
CA ALA A 108 56.13 -48.44 -26.82
C ALA A 108 55.40 -48.00 -28.11
N GLN A 109 54.23 -47.32 -27.96
CA GLN A 109 53.50 -46.79 -29.11
C GLN A 109 54.23 -45.65 -29.81
N LEU A 110 55.03 -44.84 -29.08
CA LEU A 110 55.82 -43.77 -29.65
C LEU A 110 57.03 -44.36 -30.38
N LEU A 111 57.71 -45.45 -29.88
CA LEU A 111 58.74 -46.16 -30.52
C LEU A 111 58.27 -46.85 -31.79
N GLU A 112 57.12 -47.49 -31.80
CA GLU A 112 56.49 -48.09 -32.99
C GLU A 112 56.17 -47.05 -34.07
N LYS A 113 55.68 -45.88 -33.69
CA LYS A 113 55.46 -44.73 -34.56
C LYS A 113 56.78 -44.15 -35.10
N LEU A 114 57.82 -44.14 -34.28
CA LEU A 114 59.17 -43.67 -34.72
C LEU A 114 59.83 -44.69 -35.68
N GLN A 115 59.64 -45.99 -35.41
CA GLN A 115 60.11 -47.01 -36.32
C GLN A 115 59.41 -47.01 -37.65
N ALA A 116 58.04 -46.76 -37.70
CA ALA A 116 57.30 -46.61 -38.95
C ALA A 116 57.67 -45.41 -39.73
N VAL A 117 58.17 -44.34 -39.11
CA VAL A 117 58.73 -43.14 -39.77
C VAL A 117 60.17 -43.38 -40.33
N LEU A 118 60.96 -44.20 -39.62
CA LEU A 118 62.32 -44.52 -40.07
C LEU A 118 62.36 -45.52 -41.21
N ASP A 119 61.33 -46.38 -41.39
CA ASP A 119 61.24 -47.34 -42.50
C ASP A 119 60.78 -46.73 -43.85
N ASN A 120 60.69 -45.42 -43.96
CA ASN A 120 60.44 -44.64 -45.18
C ASN A 120 59.32 -45.17 -46.07
N ARG A 121 58.30 -45.77 -45.49
CA ARG A 121 57.03 -46.10 -46.13
C ARG A 121 56.01 -45.01 -45.72
N SER A 122 55.96 -43.91 -46.48
CA SER A 122 54.88 -43.00 -46.48
C SER A 122 53.61 -43.78 -46.75
N PRO A 123 52.63 -43.87 -45.84
CA PRO A 123 51.32 -44.44 -46.22
C PRO A 123 50.83 -43.60 -47.36
N LYS A 124 50.44 -44.19 -48.48
CA LYS A 124 49.75 -43.53 -49.55
C LYS A 124 48.57 -42.85 -48.95
N ALA A 125 48.54 -41.53 -49.11
CA ALA A 125 47.37 -40.75 -48.63
C ALA A 125 46.08 -41.43 -49.13
N PRO A 126 45.09 -41.69 -48.28
CA PRO A 126 43.86 -42.36 -48.70
C PRO A 126 43.26 -41.55 -49.85
N PRO A 127 42.66 -42.22 -50.87
CA PRO A 127 42.11 -41.57 -52.04
C PRO A 127 41.17 -40.44 -51.65
N GLN A 128 41.39 -39.26 -52.23
CA GLN A 128 40.49 -38.10 -51.99
C GLN A 128 39.31 -38.22 -52.95
N VAL A 129 38.11 -38.24 -52.42
CA VAL A 129 36.84 -38.24 -53.13
C VAL A 129 36.21 -36.82 -53.02
N LEU A 130 36.10 -36.15 -54.15
CA LEU A 130 35.43 -34.84 -54.19
C LEU A 130 33.92 -35.04 -54.14
N VAL A 131 33.24 -34.34 -53.25
CA VAL A 131 31.80 -34.36 -53.05
C VAL A 131 31.26 -32.93 -53.21
N ASP A 132 30.50 -32.72 -54.27
CA ASP A 132 29.99 -31.39 -54.62
C ASP A 132 28.55 -31.14 -54.21
N ASN A 133 27.81 -32.16 -53.75
CA ASN A 133 26.35 -32.10 -53.51
C ASN A 133 25.93 -31.87 -52.07
N VAL A 134 26.84 -31.58 -51.13
CA VAL A 134 26.50 -31.36 -49.73
C VAL A 134 26.21 -29.89 -49.49
N GLN A 135 24.94 -29.58 -49.17
CA GLN A 135 24.55 -28.22 -48.83
C GLN A 135 24.95 -27.89 -47.41
N PRO A 136 25.38 -26.65 -47.11
CA PRO A 136 25.66 -26.23 -45.75
C PRO A 136 24.40 -26.11 -44.91
N VAL A 137 24.40 -26.68 -43.71
CA VAL A 137 23.34 -26.46 -42.71
C VAL A 137 23.81 -25.35 -41.76
N PRO A 138 23.10 -24.22 -41.63
CA PRO A 138 23.50 -23.15 -40.74
C PRO A 138 23.24 -23.55 -39.30
N ARG A 139 24.27 -23.38 -38.46
CA ARG A 139 24.19 -23.56 -37.02
C ARG A 139 24.33 -22.22 -36.31
N LEU A 140 23.36 -21.87 -35.45
CA LEU A 140 23.40 -20.68 -34.65
C LEU A 140 23.53 -21.08 -33.17
N TRP A 141 24.64 -20.71 -32.56
CA TRP A 141 24.90 -20.93 -31.14
C TRP A 141 24.65 -19.62 -30.37
N LEU A 142 23.70 -19.61 -29.42
CA LEU A 142 23.33 -18.48 -28.58
C LEU A 142 23.92 -18.65 -27.18
N ALA A 143 24.66 -17.65 -26.70
CA ALA A 143 25.32 -17.69 -25.39
C ALA A 143 25.35 -16.33 -24.72
N SER A 144 25.25 -16.34 -23.35
CA SER A 144 25.47 -15.19 -22.51
C SER A 144 26.78 -15.31 -21.75
N ILE A 145 27.65 -14.33 -21.88
CA ILE A 145 29.01 -14.35 -21.33
C ILE A 145 29.13 -13.31 -20.25
N GLU A 146 29.42 -13.73 -19.03
CA GLU A 146 29.67 -12.83 -17.90
C GLU A 146 31.16 -12.44 -17.85
N PHE A 147 31.45 -11.15 -17.81
CA PHE A 147 32.79 -10.62 -17.63
C PHE A 147 32.77 -9.46 -16.63
N SER A 148 33.93 -9.26 -15.97
CA SER A 148 34.11 -8.15 -15.04
C SER A 148 34.98 -7.08 -15.67
N ALA A 149 34.53 -5.83 -15.67
CA ALA A 149 35.31 -4.69 -16.14
C ALA A 149 35.44 -3.65 -15.01
N PHE A 150 36.62 -2.97 -15.01
CA PHE A 150 36.84 -1.88 -14.07
C PHE A 150 36.12 -0.62 -14.55
N GLU A 151 35.29 -0.05 -13.72
CA GLU A 151 34.58 1.19 -14.02
C GLU A 151 35.33 2.39 -13.44
N PRO A 152 35.95 3.25 -14.30
CA PRO A 152 36.79 4.35 -13.83
C PRO A 152 36.07 5.40 -13.00
N ARG A 153 34.72 5.53 -13.17
CA ARG A 153 33.92 6.55 -12.49
C ARG A 153 33.66 6.27 -11.00
N ASN A 154 33.60 5.01 -10.61
CA ASN A 154 33.31 4.62 -9.21
C ASN A 154 34.44 3.76 -8.59
N GLY A 155 35.49 3.44 -9.34
CA GLY A 155 36.66 2.70 -8.87
C GLY A 155 36.40 1.24 -8.49
N LYS A 156 35.29 0.65 -8.95
CA LYS A 156 34.89 -0.72 -8.63
C LYS A 156 34.89 -1.62 -9.88
N MET A 157 35.13 -2.91 -9.64
CA MET A 157 34.91 -3.93 -10.67
C MET A 157 33.41 -4.17 -10.79
N GLN A 158 32.84 -3.95 -11.97
CA GLN A 158 31.43 -4.20 -12.27
C GLN A 158 31.28 -5.42 -13.16
N ARG A 159 30.26 -6.24 -12.93
CA ARG A 159 29.95 -7.40 -13.76
C ARG A 159 29.04 -6.97 -14.90
N TYR A 160 29.38 -7.42 -16.08
CA TYR A 160 28.63 -7.20 -17.31
C TYR A 160 28.29 -8.53 -17.95
N ILE A 161 27.11 -8.64 -18.50
CA ILE A 161 26.67 -9.79 -19.30
C ILE A 161 26.68 -9.36 -20.77
N GLN A 162 27.28 -10.16 -21.62
CA GLN A 162 27.33 -9.92 -23.06
C GLN A 162 26.68 -11.08 -23.79
N HIS A 163 25.65 -10.80 -24.57
CA HIS A 163 24.93 -11.81 -25.34
C HIS A 163 25.54 -11.91 -26.72
N ARG A 164 25.78 -13.12 -27.20
CA ARG A 164 26.44 -13.42 -28.49
C ARG A 164 25.70 -14.51 -29.22
N ALA A 165 25.64 -14.39 -30.55
CA ALA A 165 25.30 -15.47 -31.45
C ALA A 165 26.53 -15.85 -32.24
N ALA A 166 26.83 -17.13 -32.35
CA ALA A 166 27.93 -17.62 -33.17
C ALA A 166 27.36 -18.43 -34.35
N LEU A 167 27.71 -18.02 -35.57
CA LEU A 167 27.30 -18.68 -36.80
C LEU A 167 28.38 -19.60 -37.30
N SER A 168 28.04 -20.86 -37.53
CA SER A 168 28.89 -21.83 -38.23
C SER A 168 28.02 -22.63 -39.21
N PHE A 169 28.67 -23.38 -40.10
CA PHE A 169 28.01 -24.18 -41.10
C PHE A 169 28.46 -25.65 -40.99
N SER A 170 27.48 -26.55 -40.94
CA SER A 170 27.75 -27.98 -40.86
C SER A 170 27.76 -28.57 -42.28
N TYR A 171 28.82 -29.36 -42.55
CA TYR A 171 28.95 -30.19 -43.73
C TYR A 171 29.25 -31.61 -43.27
N LEU A 172 28.23 -32.49 -43.24
CA LEU A 172 28.37 -33.87 -42.77
C LEU A 172 29.00 -33.94 -41.37
N ASP A 173 28.42 -33.22 -40.39
CA ASP A 173 28.86 -33.13 -38.98
C ASP A 173 30.19 -32.39 -38.72
N GLU A 174 30.92 -31.89 -39.76
CA GLU A 174 32.05 -31.01 -39.57
C GLU A 174 31.62 -29.54 -39.66
N TYR A 175 32.02 -28.77 -38.65
CA TYR A 175 31.63 -27.36 -38.53
C TYR A 175 32.75 -26.44 -39.06
N VAL A 176 32.34 -25.57 -39.98
CA VAL A 176 33.26 -24.56 -40.57
C VAL A 176 32.68 -23.16 -40.38
N SER A 177 33.57 -22.19 -40.28
CA SER A 177 33.23 -20.78 -40.14
C SER A 177 34.18 -19.90 -40.96
N GLY A 178 33.89 -18.61 -41.10
CA GLY A 178 34.69 -17.63 -41.79
C GLY A 178 34.51 -17.66 -43.30
N GLN A 179 35.08 -16.65 -43.97
CA GLN A 179 34.87 -16.40 -45.39
C GLN A 179 35.92 -17.08 -46.29
N ARG A 180 36.85 -17.89 -45.74
CA ARG A 180 37.85 -18.56 -46.53
C ARG A 180 37.22 -19.70 -47.37
N ASN A 181 37.38 -19.64 -48.68
CA ASN A 181 36.88 -20.66 -49.57
C ASN A 181 37.88 -21.88 -49.65
N THR A 182 37.97 -22.60 -48.53
CA THR A 182 38.75 -23.83 -48.38
C THR A 182 37.83 -24.99 -48.23
N ASP A 183 37.97 -26.04 -49.07
CA ASP A 183 37.20 -27.27 -49.03
C ASP A 183 37.27 -27.91 -47.64
N VAL A 184 36.19 -28.56 -47.20
CA VAL A 184 36.17 -29.29 -45.93
C VAL A 184 36.75 -30.69 -46.15
N LEU A 185 37.71 -31.10 -45.35
CA LEU A 185 38.33 -32.39 -45.41
C LEU A 185 37.91 -33.30 -44.25
N ILE A 186 37.11 -34.31 -44.57
CA ILE A 186 36.66 -35.33 -43.60
C ILE A 186 37.45 -36.62 -43.81
N ARG A 187 38.27 -36.99 -42.82
CA ARG A 187 39.02 -38.23 -42.81
C ARG A 187 38.19 -39.39 -42.33
N GLN A 188 37.93 -40.37 -43.20
CA GLN A 188 37.34 -41.64 -42.85
C GLN A 188 38.44 -42.72 -42.85
N GLU A 189 38.17 -43.88 -42.25
CA GLU A 189 39.17 -44.96 -42.17
C GLU A 189 39.73 -45.41 -43.51
N THR A 190 38.99 -45.37 -44.60
CA THR A 190 39.35 -45.86 -45.93
C THR A 190 39.56 -44.76 -47.01
N GLN A 191 39.04 -43.56 -46.77
CA GLN A 191 39.09 -42.45 -47.72
C GLN A 191 39.07 -41.09 -47.08
N THR A 192 39.50 -40.06 -47.77
CA THR A 192 39.32 -38.67 -47.33
C THR A 192 38.29 -38.02 -48.25
N LEU A 193 37.16 -37.59 -47.65
CA LEU A 193 36.18 -36.82 -48.39
C LEU A 193 36.61 -35.37 -48.45
N ARG A 194 36.68 -34.83 -49.64
CA ARG A 194 36.92 -33.41 -49.90
C ARG A 194 35.59 -32.77 -50.33
N ILE A 195 34.95 -32.04 -49.43
CA ILE A 195 33.63 -31.43 -49.67
C ILE A 195 33.87 -29.98 -50.08
N LYS A 196 33.33 -29.64 -51.24
CA LYS A 196 33.40 -28.26 -51.74
C LYS A 196 32.47 -27.37 -50.96
N ARG A 197 32.95 -26.26 -50.44
CA ARG A 197 32.18 -25.27 -49.72
C ARG A 197 31.30 -24.44 -50.64
N HIS A 198 30.03 -24.26 -50.31
CA HIS A 198 29.04 -23.41 -51.01
C HIS A 198 28.96 -22.03 -50.34
N THR A 199 29.98 -21.21 -50.57
CA THR A 199 30.13 -19.89 -49.92
C THR A 199 29.06 -18.89 -50.30
N ASP A 200 28.43 -19.04 -51.47
CA ASP A 200 27.28 -18.26 -51.93
C ASP A 200 26.01 -18.56 -51.09
N VAL A 201 25.76 -19.82 -50.82
CA VAL A 201 24.66 -20.27 -49.94
C VAL A 201 24.91 -19.82 -48.51
N GLU A 202 26.12 -19.98 -47.99
CA GLU A 202 26.49 -19.48 -46.67
C GLU A 202 26.31 -17.96 -46.55
N GLN A 203 26.59 -17.21 -47.64
CA GLN A 203 26.38 -15.77 -47.67
C GLN A 203 24.92 -15.39 -47.57
N SER A 204 23.99 -16.18 -48.15
CA SER A 204 22.57 -15.95 -48.00
C SER A 204 22.09 -16.09 -46.54
N TYR A 205 22.66 -17.04 -45.79
CA TYR A 205 22.37 -17.19 -44.35
C TYR A 205 22.91 -16.05 -43.50
N ARG A 206 24.14 -15.51 -43.84
CA ARG A 206 24.68 -14.33 -43.19
C ARG A 206 23.79 -13.10 -43.42
N GLU A 207 23.27 -12.93 -44.65
CA GLU A 207 22.36 -11.85 -44.99
C GLU A 207 21.02 -11.99 -44.27
N GLN A 208 20.48 -13.23 -44.10
CA GLN A 208 19.30 -13.49 -43.31
C GLN A 208 19.49 -13.04 -41.86
N LEU A 209 20.60 -13.33 -41.21
CA LEU A 209 20.88 -12.83 -39.86
C LEU A 209 20.95 -11.30 -39.82
N ARG A 210 21.54 -10.68 -40.86
CA ARG A 210 21.61 -9.22 -40.97
C ARG A 210 20.23 -8.58 -41.05
N ILE A 211 19.30 -9.18 -41.82
CA ILE A 211 17.91 -8.74 -41.95
C ILE A 211 17.19 -8.88 -40.59
N LEU A 212 17.49 -9.90 -39.79
CA LEU A 212 16.98 -10.10 -38.46
C LEU A 212 17.57 -9.15 -37.41
N GLY A 213 18.45 -8.22 -37.80
CA GLY A 213 19.05 -7.19 -36.94
C GLY A 213 20.35 -7.54 -36.29
N PHE A 214 20.97 -8.68 -36.62
CA PHE A 214 22.28 -9.03 -36.14
C PHE A 214 23.39 -8.19 -36.83
N LYS A 215 24.38 -7.81 -36.02
CA LYS A 215 25.62 -7.15 -36.50
C LYS A 215 26.82 -7.99 -36.10
N VAL A 216 27.86 -7.96 -36.94
CA VAL A 216 29.12 -8.61 -36.58
C VAL A 216 29.63 -8.00 -35.27
N ALA A 217 29.97 -8.86 -34.33
CA ALA A 217 30.43 -8.42 -33.02
C ALA A 217 31.70 -7.59 -33.11
N THR A 218 31.70 -6.41 -32.53
CA THR A 218 32.82 -5.46 -32.54
C THR A 218 34.01 -5.89 -31.65
N ARG A 219 33.74 -6.77 -30.67
CA ARG A 219 34.76 -7.34 -29.79
C ARG A 219 34.67 -8.85 -29.81
N GLN A 220 35.75 -9.52 -30.07
CA GLN A 220 35.87 -10.97 -29.95
C GLN A 220 35.76 -11.33 -28.46
N SER A 221 34.87 -12.27 -28.15
CA SER A 221 34.79 -12.84 -26.82
C SER A 221 35.77 -13.99 -26.69
N LYS A 222 36.73 -13.83 -25.77
CA LYS A 222 37.70 -14.93 -25.47
C LYS A 222 37.04 -16.12 -24.73
N ALA A 223 35.76 -16.02 -24.38
CA ALA A 223 35.04 -17.05 -23.65
C ALA A 223 34.38 -18.09 -24.57
N LEU A 224 34.19 -17.78 -25.87
CA LEU A 224 33.73 -18.74 -26.85
C LEU A 224 34.92 -19.32 -27.59
N PRO A 225 34.99 -20.64 -27.82
CA PRO A 225 36.08 -21.26 -28.60
C PRO A 225 36.08 -20.75 -30.04
N GLU A 226 37.21 -20.67 -30.67
CA GLU A 226 37.30 -20.25 -32.09
C GLU A 226 36.48 -21.14 -33.04
N SER A 227 36.22 -22.39 -32.64
CA SER A 227 35.33 -23.33 -33.34
C SER A 227 33.85 -22.98 -33.25
N ALA A 228 33.46 -22.05 -32.36
CA ALA A 228 32.05 -21.65 -32.23
C ALA A 228 31.49 -20.98 -33.50
N GLY A 229 32.32 -20.26 -34.24
CA GLY A 229 31.93 -19.63 -35.48
C GLY A 229 32.10 -18.12 -35.52
N GLU A 230 31.43 -17.49 -36.48
CA GLU A 230 31.40 -16.03 -36.65
C GLU A 230 30.54 -15.39 -35.61
N LEU A 231 31.05 -14.40 -34.83
CA LEU A 231 30.33 -13.78 -33.72
C LEU A 231 29.47 -12.62 -34.18
N TYR A 232 28.23 -12.65 -33.73
CA TYR A 232 27.22 -11.63 -33.96
C TYR A 232 26.68 -11.11 -32.63
N GLU A 233 26.19 -9.87 -32.65
CA GLU A 233 25.50 -9.21 -31.50
C GLU A 233 24.29 -8.45 -32.00
N MET A 234 23.34 -8.20 -31.09
CA MET A 234 22.21 -7.30 -31.32
C MET A 234 22.46 -5.96 -30.63
N VAL A 235 21.70 -4.93 -31.06
CA VAL A 235 21.88 -3.54 -30.58
C VAL A 235 21.61 -3.38 -29.10
N ASN A 236 20.65 -4.12 -28.55
CA ASN A 236 20.20 -4.06 -27.15
C ASN A 236 19.39 -5.31 -26.77
N ASP A 237 19.07 -5.41 -25.48
CA ASP A 237 18.30 -6.54 -24.92
C ASP A 237 16.89 -6.64 -25.50
N SER A 238 16.24 -5.53 -25.85
CA SER A 238 14.93 -5.55 -26.51
C SER A 238 14.96 -6.21 -27.89
N ALA A 239 16.06 -6.03 -28.63
CA ALA A 239 16.24 -6.70 -29.92
C ALA A 239 16.45 -8.22 -29.74
N TRP A 240 17.21 -8.64 -28.73
CA TRP A 240 17.36 -10.05 -28.36
C TRP A 240 16.01 -10.67 -27.98
N LEU A 241 15.20 -9.97 -27.16
CA LEU A 241 13.85 -10.41 -26.79
C LEU A 241 12.94 -10.62 -28.00
N THR A 242 12.93 -9.65 -28.92
CA THR A 242 12.11 -9.71 -30.14
C THR A 242 12.53 -10.88 -31.02
N PHE A 243 13.84 -11.06 -31.20
CA PHE A 243 14.40 -12.16 -31.99
C PHE A 243 14.02 -13.53 -31.40
N THR A 244 14.23 -13.74 -30.09
CA THR A 244 13.97 -15.04 -29.46
C THR A 244 12.50 -15.40 -29.46
N LEU A 245 11.59 -14.42 -29.32
CA LEU A 245 10.16 -14.66 -29.32
C LEU A 245 9.57 -14.87 -30.73
N ASN A 246 10.03 -14.08 -31.71
CA ASN A 246 9.36 -14.02 -33.00
C ASN A 246 10.11 -14.74 -34.13
N ASP A 247 11.43 -14.75 -34.10
CA ASP A 247 12.24 -15.17 -35.24
C ASP A 247 12.99 -16.49 -35.01
N LEU A 248 13.42 -16.75 -33.77
CA LEU A 248 14.10 -18.01 -33.44
C LEU A 248 13.24 -19.26 -33.73
N PRO A 249 11.91 -19.28 -33.44
CA PRO A 249 11.06 -20.41 -33.83
C PRO A 249 10.98 -20.60 -35.34
N LYS A 250 11.01 -19.49 -36.11
CA LYS A 250 10.99 -19.55 -37.58
C LYS A 250 12.29 -20.16 -38.13
N LEU A 251 13.45 -19.78 -37.57
CA LEU A 251 14.71 -20.36 -37.97
C LEU A 251 14.74 -21.88 -37.76
N ARG A 252 14.17 -22.36 -36.61
CA ARG A 252 14.06 -23.78 -36.34
C ARG A 252 13.26 -24.52 -37.42
N THR A 253 12.11 -23.93 -37.87
CA THR A 253 11.30 -24.53 -38.93
C THR A 253 11.95 -24.44 -40.33
N GLN A 254 12.91 -23.52 -40.54
CA GLN A 254 13.68 -23.37 -41.77
C GLN A 254 14.91 -24.29 -41.84
N GLY A 255 15.09 -25.17 -40.86
CA GLY A 255 16.18 -26.16 -40.86
C GLY A 255 17.52 -25.65 -40.31
N TRP A 256 17.50 -24.53 -39.52
CA TRP A 256 18.68 -24.11 -38.77
C TRP A 256 18.94 -25.04 -37.58
N GLU A 257 20.21 -25.41 -37.37
CA GLU A 257 20.63 -26.04 -36.13
C GLU A 257 20.79 -24.98 -35.07
N LEU A 258 19.96 -25.04 -33.98
CA LEU A 258 20.00 -24.08 -32.91
C LEU A 258 20.61 -24.73 -31.66
N GLN A 259 21.71 -24.15 -31.21
CA GLN A 259 22.35 -24.48 -29.93
C GLN A 259 22.16 -23.30 -28.99
N ILE A 260 21.43 -23.49 -27.89
CA ILE A 260 21.20 -22.48 -26.86
C ILE A 260 21.97 -22.92 -25.64
N ASP A 261 22.86 -22.05 -25.14
CA ASP A 261 23.62 -22.32 -23.90
C ASP A 261 22.69 -22.21 -22.70
N GLU A 262 22.89 -23.06 -21.67
CA GLU A 262 22.06 -23.09 -20.46
C GLU A 262 21.99 -21.73 -19.73
N ASP A 263 23.04 -20.93 -19.86
CA ASP A 263 23.15 -19.60 -19.26
C ASP A 263 22.66 -18.47 -20.20
N PHE A 264 22.06 -18.79 -21.37
CA PHE A 264 21.61 -17.77 -22.30
C PHE A 264 20.42 -16.98 -21.75
N GLY A 265 20.63 -15.68 -21.49
CA GLY A 265 19.69 -14.81 -20.78
C GLY A 265 18.35 -14.55 -21.49
N PHE A 266 18.16 -15.06 -22.70
CA PHE A 266 16.94 -14.90 -23.51
C PHE A 266 16.40 -16.24 -24.02
N ASP A 267 16.71 -17.35 -23.34
CA ASP A 267 16.02 -18.62 -23.61
C ASP A 267 14.60 -18.56 -23.00
N LEU A 268 13.66 -18.08 -23.82
CA LEU A 268 12.32 -17.72 -23.40
C LEU A 268 11.30 -18.77 -23.79
N THR A 269 10.49 -19.16 -22.83
CA THR A 269 9.31 -19.98 -23.09
C THR A 269 8.08 -19.09 -23.29
N ALA A 270 7.26 -19.42 -24.32
CA ALA A 270 6.04 -18.68 -24.57
C ALA A 270 4.99 -18.95 -23.47
N VAL A 271 4.21 -17.93 -23.13
CA VAL A 271 3.03 -18.07 -22.24
C VAL A 271 1.85 -18.49 -23.11
N ASP A 272 1.30 -19.67 -22.85
CA ASP A 272 0.15 -20.20 -23.58
C ASP A 272 -1.11 -19.41 -23.23
N GLU A 273 -1.38 -19.25 -21.94
CA GLU A 273 -2.61 -18.67 -21.43
C GLU A 273 -2.40 -18.02 -20.04
N TRP A 274 -3.26 -17.04 -19.72
CA TRP A 274 -3.34 -16.43 -18.38
C TRP A 274 -4.62 -16.87 -17.71
N TYR A 275 -4.57 -17.24 -16.44
CA TYR A 275 -5.73 -17.66 -15.66
C TYR A 275 -5.88 -16.95 -14.33
N ALA A 276 -7.13 -16.90 -13.87
CA ALA A 276 -7.48 -16.45 -12.52
C ALA A 276 -8.46 -17.44 -11.91
N THR A 277 -8.12 -18.00 -10.75
CA THR A 277 -9.01 -18.90 -10.00
C THR A 277 -9.46 -18.20 -8.74
N VAL A 278 -10.78 -18.16 -8.48
CA VAL A 278 -11.37 -17.59 -7.27
C VAL A 278 -12.12 -18.71 -6.52
N GLU A 279 -11.63 -19.06 -5.35
CA GLU A 279 -12.27 -20.02 -4.45
C GLU A 279 -12.99 -19.28 -3.33
N GLU A 280 -14.33 -19.33 -3.31
CA GLU A 280 -15.14 -18.70 -2.28
C GLU A 280 -15.22 -19.60 -1.03
N THR A 281 -15.06 -18.99 0.15
CA THR A 281 -15.22 -19.73 1.42
C THR A 281 -16.70 -19.87 1.79
N PRO A 282 -17.09 -20.92 2.54
CA PRO A 282 -18.48 -21.12 2.98
C PRO A 282 -19.05 -19.94 3.78
N GLU A 283 -18.21 -19.19 4.47
CA GLU A 283 -18.57 -18.04 5.30
C GLU A 283 -18.87 -16.77 4.46
N ARG A 284 -18.70 -16.81 3.13
CA ARG A 284 -18.94 -15.72 2.15
C ARG A 284 -18.20 -14.40 2.40
N ASP A 285 -17.41 -14.31 3.46
CA ASP A 285 -16.66 -13.09 3.83
C ASP A 285 -15.25 -13.08 3.25
N TRP A 286 -14.74 -14.24 2.83
CA TRP A 286 -13.38 -14.43 2.32
C TRP A 286 -13.38 -15.24 1.02
N PHE A 287 -12.39 -14.98 0.19
CA PHE A 287 -12.10 -15.79 -0.99
C PHE A 287 -10.60 -15.86 -1.23
N ASP A 288 -10.16 -16.93 -1.83
CA ASP A 288 -8.77 -17.13 -2.22
C ASP A 288 -8.65 -16.86 -3.73
N LEU A 289 -7.79 -15.89 -4.10
CA LEU A 289 -7.47 -15.53 -5.48
C LEU A 289 -6.12 -16.11 -5.85
N GLU A 290 -6.07 -16.91 -6.90
CA GLU A 290 -4.85 -17.34 -7.57
C GLU A 290 -4.78 -16.73 -8.97
N LEU A 291 -3.65 -16.08 -9.28
CA LEU A 291 -3.33 -15.56 -10.60
C LEU A 291 -2.14 -16.33 -11.14
N GLY A 292 -2.24 -16.78 -12.38
CA GLY A 292 -1.20 -17.58 -12.97
C GLY A 292 -1.12 -17.52 -14.49
N ILE A 293 -0.12 -18.22 -15.00
CA ILE A 293 0.13 -18.43 -16.42
C ILE A 293 0.21 -19.93 -16.71
N ILE A 294 -0.14 -20.31 -17.90
CA ILE A 294 0.09 -21.66 -18.42
C ILE A 294 1.28 -21.60 -19.35
N VAL A 295 2.25 -22.48 -19.11
CA VAL A 295 3.49 -22.59 -19.88
C VAL A 295 3.72 -24.05 -20.20
N ASN A 296 3.79 -24.42 -21.47
CA ASN A 296 3.89 -25.82 -21.94
C ASN A 296 2.79 -26.73 -21.35
N GLY A 297 1.56 -26.21 -21.20
CA GLY A 297 0.43 -26.93 -20.63
C GLY A 297 0.44 -27.05 -19.10
N GLU A 298 1.46 -26.52 -18.40
CA GLU A 298 1.54 -26.53 -16.93
C GLU A 298 1.10 -25.19 -16.32
N ARG A 299 0.33 -25.25 -15.23
CA ARG A 299 -0.11 -24.07 -14.48
C ARG A 299 0.96 -23.59 -13.50
N LEU A 300 1.29 -22.32 -13.59
CA LEU A 300 2.29 -21.66 -12.73
C LEU A 300 1.65 -20.44 -12.05
N SER A 301 1.64 -20.43 -10.72
CA SER A 301 1.18 -19.27 -9.95
C SER A 301 2.16 -18.11 -10.11
N LEU A 302 1.64 -16.95 -10.52
CA LEU A 302 2.43 -15.72 -10.67
C LEU A 302 2.76 -15.04 -9.35
N LEU A 303 1.99 -15.28 -8.30
CA LEU A 303 2.13 -14.57 -7.02
C LEU A 303 3.53 -14.70 -6.39
N PRO A 304 4.10 -15.91 -6.20
CA PRO A 304 5.45 -16.05 -5.65
C PRO A 304 6.51 -15.40 -6.53
N ILE A 305 6.32 -15.45 -7.84
CA ILE A 305 7.23 -14.92 -8.84
C ILE A 305 7.25 -13.39 -8.76
N LEU A 306 6.06 -12.74 -8.78
CA LEU A 306 5.93 -11.28 -8.70
C LEU A 306 6.37 -10.74 -7.35
N LEU A 307 6.07 -11.43 -6.24
CA LEU A 307 6.55 -11.03 -4.91
C LEU A 307 8.08 -11.05 -4.83
N ASN A 308 8.72 -12.03 -5.44
CA ASN A 308 10.18 -12.09 -5.48
C ASN A 308 10.78 -10.97 -6.36
N LEU A 309 10.17 -10.72 -7.51
CA LEU A 309 10.55 -9.63 -8.41
C LEU A 309 10.40 -8.25 -7.73
N MET A 310 9.30 -8.02 -7.01
CA MET A 310 9.06 -6.79 -6.24
C MET A 310 10.10 -6.57 -5.13
N ARG A 311 10.56 -7.63 -4.48
CA ARG A 311 11.60 -7.55 -3.44
C ARG A 311 12.97 -7.22 -4.00
N SER A 312 13.30 -7.75 -5.17
CA SER A 312 14.59 -7.51 -5.83
C SER A 312 14.66 -6.16 -6.55
N HIS A 313 13.53 -5.61 -6.99
CA HIS A 313 13.45 -4.42 -7.85
C HIS A 313 12.31 -3.47 -7.43
N ILE A 314 12.30 -3.05 -6.17
CA ILE A 314 11.28 -2.14 -5.59
C ILE A 314 10.99 -0.90 -6.48
N GLU A 315 12.04 -0.36 -7.13
CA GLU A 315 11.90 0.84 -7.96
C GLU A 315 11.07 0.63 -9.23
N LEU A 316 11.00 -0.62 -9.76
CA LEU A 316 10.22 -0.93 -10.97
C LEU A 316 8.72 -0.92 -10.73
N PHE A 317 8.29 -1.07 -9.46
CA PHE A 317 6.89 -1.18 -9.06
C PHE A 317 6.31 0.09 -8.47
N ASN A 318 7.03 1.22 -8.54
CA ASN A 318 6.46 2.53 -8.26
C ASN A 318 5.31 2.81 -9.26
N PRO A 319 4.07 3.11 -8.77
CA PRO A 319 2.90 3.29 -9.64
C PRO A 319 3.11 4.34 -10.74
N GLU A 320 3.81 5.43 -10.44
CA GLU A 320 4.09 6.48 -11.42
C GLU A 320 5.07 6.02 -12.52
N ARG A 321 6.10 5.24 -12.15
CA ARG A 321 7.05 4.68 -13.10
C ARG A 321 6.42 3.57 -13.92
N LEU A 322 5.60 2.73 -13.28
CA LEU A 322 4.87 1.66 -13.95
C LEU A 322 3.88 2.20 -14.99
N ALA A 323 3.18 3.30 -14.68
CA ALA A 323 2.26 3.97 -15.61
C ALA A 323 2.96 4.51 -16.86
N ARG A 324 4.24 4.90 -16.75
CA ARG A 324 5.05 5.42 -17.87
C ARG A 324 5.60 4.33 -18.80
N ARG A 325 5.62 3.07 -18.37
CA ARG A 325 6.06 1.95 -19.23
C ARG A 325 5.04 1.71 -20.32
N ARG A 326 5.49 1.35 -21.50
CA ARG A 326 4.62 0.99 -22.63
C ARG A 326 4.02 -0.39 -22.39
N ASP A 327 2.81 -0.63 -22.88
CA ASP A 327 2.09 -1.89 -22.67
C ASP A 327 2.72 -3.07 -23.42
N ASP A 328 3.41 -2.79 -24.54
CA ASP A 328 4.16 -3.75 -25.35
C ASP A 328 5.57 -4.06 -24.82
N GLU A 329 6.06 -3.30 -23.87
CA GLU A 329 7.36 -3.52 -23.22
C GLU A 329 7.29 -4.80 -22.37
N LEU A 330 8.35 -5.60 -22.41
CA LEU A 330 8.42 -6.91 -21.77
C LEU A 330 9.34 -6.86 -20.54
N ILE A 331 8.97 -7.61 -19.50
CA ILE A 331 9.82 -7.89 -18.34
C ILE A 331 10.16 -9.38 -18.30
N LEU A 332 11.43 -9.69 -18.09
CA LEU A 332 11.89 -11.07 -17.94
C LEU A 332 11.71 -11.54 -16.51
N VAL A 333 11.16 -12.72 -16.36
CA VAL A 333 10.89 -13.35 -15.07
C VAL A 333 11.44 -14.78 -15.07
N ASN A 334 12.27 -15.08 -14.07
CA ASN A 334 12.78 -16.43 -13.86
C ASN A 334 11.69 -17.30 -13.21
N LEU A 335 11.38 -18.42 -13.85
CA LEU A 335 10.50 -19.42 -13.25
C LEU A 335 11.24 -20.21 -12.15
N PRO A 336 10.56 -20.63 -11.08
CA PRO A 336 11.20 -21.40 -10.01
C PRO A 336 11.65 -22.75 -10.54
N ASN A 337 12.93 -23.12 -10.28
CA ASN A 337 13.46 -24.44 -10.59
C ASN A 337 12.64 -25.53 -9.90
N ARG A 338 12.05 -26.43 -10.67
CA ARG A 338 11.41 -27.67 -10.15
C ARG A 338 12.43 -28.81 -10.15
N PRO A 339 12.44 -29.64 -9.10
CA PRO A 339 13.43 -30.74 -8.99
C PRO A 339 13.32 -31.83 -10.06
N ASN A 340 12.28 -31.84 -10.90
CA ASN A 340 12.04 -32.85 -11.92
C ASN A 340 11.80 -32.27 -13.35
N SER A 341 12.13 -31.02 -13.63
CA SER A 341 12.04 -30.52 -15.00
C SER A 341 13.26 -30.98 -15.81
N GLU A 342 13.00 -31.61 -16.94
CA GLU A 342 14.05 -31.99 -17.94
C GLU A 342 14.68 -30.74 -18.60
N PHE A 343 14.12 -29.53 -18.32
CA PHE A 343 14.53 -28.26 -18.88
C PHE A 343 15.16 -27.42 -17.77
N GLY A 344 16.30 -26.81 -18.05
CA GLY A 344 17.03 -25.88 -17.17
C GLY A 344 16.18 -24.68 -16.67
N PRO A 345 16.77 -23.66 -16.05
CA PRO A 345 16.04 -22.51 -15.57
C PRO A 345 15.32 -21.79 -16.74
N GLN A 346 13.98 -21.87 -16.74
CA GLN A 346 13.17 -21.26 -17.80
C GLN A 346 12.89 -19.80 -17.46
N GLN A 347 12.99 -18.94 -18.44
CA GLN A 347 12.59 -17.54 -18.36
C GLN A 347 11.34 -17.29 -19.20
N VAL A 348 10.45 -16.44 -18.68
CA VAL A 348 9.24 -16.01 -19.36
C VAL A 348 9.26 -14.49 -19.52
N ALA A 349 8.86 -14.03 -20.68
CA ALA A 349 8.67 -12.60 -20.95
C ALA A 349 7.20 -12.21 -20.73
N LEU A 350 6.96 -11.31 -19.78
CA LEU A 350 5.63 -10.83 -19.44
C LEU A 350 5.44 -9.39 -19.92
N PRO A 351 4.38 -9.06 -20.69
CA PRO A 351 4.13 -7.69 -21.13
C PRO A 351 3.62 -6.80 -19.99
N TYR A 352 4.14 -5.57 -19.90
CA TYR A 352 3.70 -4.62 -18.88
C TYR A 352 2.21 -4.31 -18.95
N GLY A 353 1.61 -4.32 -20.14
CA GLY A 353 0.16 -4.13 -20.28
C GLY A 353 -0.70 -5.14 -19.52
N ARG A 354 -0.22 -6.39 -19.37
CA ARG A 354 -0.86 -7.42 -18.54
C ARG A 354 -0.43 -7.38 -17.08
N LEU A 355 0.78 -6.92 -16.80
CA LEU A 355 1.27 -6.83 -15.42
C LEU A 355 0.72 -5.63 -14.66
N LYS A 356 0.49 -4.48 -15.30
CA LYS A 356 -0.04 -3.28 -14.65
C LYS A 356 -1.33 -3.53 -13.85
N PRO A 357 -2.39 -4.16 -14.42
CA PRO A 357 -3.59 -4.48 -13.66
C PRO A 357 -3.34 -5.49 -12.53
N VAL A 358 -2.49 -6.50 -12.79
CA VAL A 358 -2.11 -7.50 -11.77
C VAL A 358 -1.38 -6.84 -10.62
N LEU A 359 -0.41 -5.98 -10.90
CA LEU A 359 0.37 -5.26 -9.88
C LEU A 359 -0.48 -4.22 -9.15
N ALA A 360 -1.42 -3.55 -9.82
CA ALA A 360 -2.39 -2.66 -9.18
C ALA A 360 -3.27 -3.43 -8.19
N THR A 361 -3.64 -4.67 -8.52
CA THR A 361 -4.41 -5.54 -7.63
C THR A 361 -3.55 -6.11 -6.50
N LEU A 362 -2.31 -6.52 -6.79
CA LEU A 362 -1.41 -7.20 -5.87
C LEU A 362 -0.50 -6.27 -5.07
N GLY A 363 -0.24 -5.04 -5.54
CA GLY A 363 0.82 -4.16 -5.04
C GLY A 363 0.78 -3.87 -3.54
N GLU A 364 -0.33 -4.11 -2.90
CA GLU A 364 -0.54 -3.88 -1.48
C GLU A 364 -0.40 -5.14 -0.62
N PHE A 365 -0.44 -6.33 -1.25
CA PHE A 365 -0.21 -7.63 -0.59
C PHE A 365 1.26 -7.99 -0.49
N TYR A 366 2.15 -7.08 -0.90
CA TYR A 366 3.61 -7.20 -0.79
C TYR A 366 4.12 -7.66 0.59
N LEU A 367 3.30 -7.51 1.65
CA LEU A 367 3.63 -7.83 3.03
C LEU A 367 3.21 -9.25 3.46
N GLN A 368 2.63 -10.06 2.58
CA GLN A 368 2.31 -11.44 2.92
C GLN A 368 3.55 -12.34 2.92
N GLU A 369 3.47 -13.47 3.61
CA GLU A 369 4.60 -14.39 3.80
C GLU A 369 5.13 -14.94 2.47
N PRO A 370 6.45 -15.16 2.34
CA PRO A 370 7.03 -15.76 1.14
C PRO A 370 6.52 -17.20 0.95
N GLY A 371 6.08 -17.51 -0.27
CA GLY A 371 5.68 -18.87 -0.65
C GLY A 371 4.17 -19.11 -0.76
N THR A 372 3.34 -18.13 -0.49
CA THR A 372 1.89 -18.23 -0.74
C THR A 372 1.60 -18.20 -2.25
N THR A 373 0.88 -19.20 -2.74
CA THR A 373 0.42 -19.29 -4.14
C THR A 373 -0.94 -18.64 -4.34
N LYS A 374 -1.71 -18.47 -3.27
CA LYS A 374 -3.06 -17.89 -3.26
C LYS A 374 -3.11 -16.67 -2.34
N LEU A 375 -3.85 -15.65 -2.75
CA LEU A 375 -4.15 -14.46 -1.97
C LEU A 375 -5.48 -14.62 -1.27
N ARG A 376 -5.47 -14.63 0.06
CA ARG A 376 -6.69 -14.60 0.84
C ARG A 376 -7.20 -13.16 0.94
N LEU A 377 -8.34 -12.91 0.34
CA LEU A 377 -9.00 -11.62 0.22
C LEU A 377 -10.35 -11.66 0.91
N ASN A 378 -10.82 -10.54 1.41
CA ASN A 378 -12.20 -10.43 1.89
C ASN A 378 -13.12 -9.90 0.79
N SER A 379 -14.43 -10.01 0.98
CA SER A 379 -15.44 -9.51 0.01
C SER A 379 -15.24 -8.02 -0.32
N ALA A 380 -14.62 -7.25 0.60
CA ALA A 380 -14.24 -5.87 0.40
C ALA A 380 -13.20 -5.67 -0.70
N ASP A 381 -12.35 -6.65 -0.91
CA ASP A 381 -11.32 -6.59 -1.94
C ASP A 381 -11.86 -6.94 -3.34
N ALA A 382 -13.17 -7.27 -3.45
CA ALA A 382 -13.81 -7.56 -4.73
C ALA A 382 -13.65 -6.41 -5.75
N LEU A 383 -13.70 -5.15 -5.31
CA LEU A 383 -13.43 -3.98 -6.17
C LEU A 383 -12.06 -4.02 -6.86
N ARG A 384 -11.08 -4.70 -6.27
CA ARG A 384 -9.74 -4.84 -6.82
C ARG A 384 -9.67 -5.80 -7.98
N LEU A 385 -10.68 -6.67 -8.13
CA LEU A 385 -10.79 -7.56 -9.28
C LEU A 385 -11.20 -6.80 -10.55
N ASN A 386 -11.73 -5.57 -10.43
CA ASN A 386 -12.17 -4.80 -11.59
C ASN A 386 -11.09 -4.60 -12.66
N PRO A 387 -9.84 -4.22 -12.34
CA PRO A 387 -8.79 -4.10 -13.35
C PRO A 387 -8.44 -5.43 -14.01
N LEU A 388 -8.66 -6.56 -13.31
CA LEU A 388 -8.41 -7.90 -13.85
C LEU A 388 -9.55 -8.40 -14.72
N GLN A 389 -10.81 -7.95 -14.50
CA GLN A 389 -11.96 -8.35 -15.31
C GLN A 389 -11.87 -7.86 -16.75
N ASP A 390 -11.20 -6.73 -16.97
CA ASP A 390 -11.00 -6.16 -18.30
C ASP A 390 -9.84 -6.84 -19.09
N MET A 391 -9.12 -7.78 -18.43
CA MET A 391 -8.04 -8.53 -19.05
C MET A 391 -8.55 -9.83 -19.72
N PRO A 392 -7.91 -10.29 -20.80
CA PRO A 392 -8.17 -11.60 -21.37
C PRO A 392 -7.58 -12.69 -20.47
N LEU A 393 -8.34 -13.07 -19.45
CA LEU A 393 -8.02 -14.14 -18.49
C LEU A 393 -9.06 -15.23 -18.57
N THR A 394 -8.61 -16.47 -18.42
CA THR A 394 -9.53 -17.60 -18.19
C THR A 394 -9.90 -17.63 -16.70
N TRP A 395 -11.16 -17.33 -16.41
CA TRP A 395 -11.70 -17.29 -15.07
C TRP A 395 -12.28 -18.62 -14.63
N GLU A 396 -11.91 -19.09 -13.43
CA GLU A 396 -12.48 -20.27 -12.79
C GLU A 396 -13.09 -19.89 -11.45
N GLY A 397 -14.40 -20.05 -11.29
CA GLY A 397 -15.14 -19.76 -10.05
C GLY A 397 -15.35 -18.27 -9.78
N GLY A 398 -15.79 -17.94 -8.54
CA GLY A 398 -15.94 -16.58 -8.04
C GLY A 398 -17.05 -15.78 -8.72
N GLU A 399 -18.12 -16.39 -9.21
CA GLU A 399 -19.21 -15.68 -9.90
C GLU A 399 -19.89 -14.65 -8.99
N HIS A 400 -20.09 -14.99 -7.71
CA HIS A 400 -20.69 -14.08 -6.74
C HIS A 400 -19.79 -12.88 -6.48
N ILE A 401 -18.50 -13.09 -6.24
CA ILE A 401 -17.52 -12.01 -5.96
C ILE A 401 -17.32 -11.12 -7.19
N ARG A 402 -17.22 -11.69 -8.39
CA ARG A 402 -17.14 -10.92 -9.65
C ARG A 402 -18.40 -10.10 -9.88
N GLY A 403 -19.58 -10.69 -9.64
CA GLY A 403 -20.86 -9.99 -9.71
C GLY A 403 -20.95 -8.83 -8.69
N LEU A 404 -20.41 -9.00 -7.48
CA LEU A 404 -20.29 -7.93 -6.49
C LEU A 404 -19.36 -6.82 -6.98
N ALA A 405 -18.20 -7.16 -7.52
CA ALA A 405 -17.24 -6.20 -8.07
C ALA A 405 -17.87 -5.35 -9.20
N GLN A 406 -18.63 -5.98 -10.09
CA GLN A 406 -19.33 -5.29 -11.16
C GLN A 406 -20.42 -4.34 -10.62
N ARG A 407 -21.25 -4.80 -9.71
CA ARG A 407 -22.29 -3.98 -9.08
C ARG A 407 -21.72 -2.77 -8.32
N LEU A 408 -20.57 -2.95 -7.66
CA LEU A 408 -19.85 -1.85 -6.99
C LEU A 408 -19.26 -0.83 -7.97
N ARG A 409 -18.92 -1.25 -9.18
CA ARG A 409 -18.52 -0.34 -10.28
C ARG A 409 -19.68 0.54 -10.72
N ASP A 410 -20.88 -0.05 -10.85
CA ASP A 410 -22.07 0.58 -11.40
C ASP A 410 -22.76 1.56 -10.42
N ILE A 411 -22.31 1.62 -9.16
CA ILE A 411 -22.85 2.54 -8.12
C ILE A 411 -22.89 3.99 -8.58
N LYS A 412 -21.90 4.45 -9.35
CA LYS A 412 -21.75 5.85 -9.73
C LYS A 412 -22.81 6.33 -10.73
N ASP A 413 -23.41 5.41 -11.48
CA ASP A 413 -24.33 5.72 -12.56
C ASP A 413 -25.81 5.60 -12.13
N TYR A 414 -26.04 5.22 -10.87
CA TYR A 414 -27.40 5.09 -10.34
C TYR A 414 -28.00 6.47 -10.01
N THR A 415 -29.10 6.80 -10.66
CA THR A 415 -29.86 8.02 -10.41
C THR A 415 -31.28 7.71 -10.00
N THR A 416 -31.83 8.48 -9.03
CA THR A 416 -33.21 8.37 -8.59
C THR A 416 -33.87 9.75 -8.58
N THR A 417 -35.19 9.76 -8.53
CA THR A 417 -35.98 10.99 -8.37
C THR A 417 -36.41 11.18 -6.92
N ALA A 418 -36.79 12.40 -6.55
CA ALA A 418 -37.39 12.67 -5.23
C ALA A 418 -38.65 11.83 -5.06
N PRO A 419 -38.86 11.23 -3.87
CA PRO A 419 -40.05 10.40 -3.62
C PRO A 419 -41.32 11.24 -3.62
N GLU A 420 -42.40 10.66 -4.13
CA GLU A 420 -43.71 11.29 -4.11
C GLU A 420 -44.18 11.52 -2.65
N GLY A 421 -44.81 12.68 -2.41
CA GLY A 421 -45.26 13.06 -1.08
C GLY A 421 -44.20 13.65 -0.16
N LEU A 422 -42.98 13.88 -0.64
CA LEU A 422 -41.96 14.65 0.09
C LEU A 422 -42.34 16.14 0.07
N ASN A 423 -42.56 16.76 1.24
CA ASN A 423 -42.87 18.18 1.35
C ASN A 423 -41.61 19.07 1.28
N ALA A 424 -40.74 18.81 0.33
CA ALA A 424 -39.52 19.59 0.08
C ALA A 424 -39.03 19.37 -1.34
N THR A 425 -38.37 20.37 -1.91
CA THR A 425 -37.59 20.22 -3.14
C THR A 425 -36.17 19.90 -2.79
N LEU A 426 -35.68 18.72 -3.18
CA LEU A 426 -34.29 18.32 -2.97
C LEU A 426 -33.38 19.15 -3.89
N ARG A 427 -32.30 19.68 -3.35
CA ARG A 427 -31.21 20.28 -4.12
C ARG A 427 -30.47 19.23 -4.92
N PRO A 428 -29.75 19.59 -6.02
CA PRO A 428 -29.06 18.61 -6.86
C PRO A 428 -28.15 17.68 -6.06
N TYR A 429 -27.34 18.21 -5.15
CA TYR A 429 -26.47 17.37 -4.29
C TYR A 429 -27.26 16.49 -3.31
N GLN A 430 -28.42 16.93 -2.82
CA GLN A 430 -29.28 16.10 -1.94
C GLN A 430 -29.90 14.94 -2.71
N LEU A 431 -30.26 15.17 -3.97
CA LEU A 431 -30.74 14.12 -4.86
C LEU A 431 -29.62 13.11 -5.19
N GLU A 432 -28.41 13.58 -5.40
CA GLU A 432 -27.22 12.73 -5.53
C GLU A 432 -26.99 11.89 -4.26
N GLY A 433 -27.11 12.49 -3.07
CA GLY A 433 -27.02 11.76 -1.79
C GLY A 433 -28.13 10.73 -1.63
N LEU A 434 -29.37 11.01 -2.04
CA LEU A 434 -30.46 10.04 -2.07
C LEU A 434 -30.15 8.90 -3.04
N SER A 435 -29.66 9.20 -4.25
CA SER A 435 -29.27 8.21 -5.26
C SER A 435 -28.18 7.28 -4.73
N TRP A 436 -27.16 7.85 -4.07
CA TRP A 436 -26.10 7.09 -3.44
C TRP A 436 -26.61 6.18 -2.30
N MET A 437 -27.50 6.64 -1.41
CA MET A 437 -28.10 5.78 -0.38
C MET A 437 -28.95 4.65 -0.97
N GLN A 438 -29.68 4.92 -2.05
CA GLN A 438 -30.48 3.92 -2.75
C GLN A 438 -29.59 2.88 -3.49
N SER A 439 -28.46 3.29 -4.06
CA SER A 439 -27.50 2.37 -4.67
C SER A 439 -26.84 1.46 -3.62
N LEU A 440 -26.45 1.99 -2.45
CA LEU A 440 -25.95 1.18 -1.33
C LEU A 440 -26.98 0.16 -0.86
N ARG A 441 -28.27 0.53 -0.82
CA ARG A 441 -29.35 -0.37 -0.47
C ARG A 441 -29.46 -1.53 -1.47
N GLN A 442 -29.35 -1.25 -2.78
CA GLN A 442 -29.37 -2.31 -3.81
C GLN A 442 -28.25 -3.33 -3.62
N LEU A 443 -27.12 -2.89 -3.10
CA LEU A 443 -25.96 -3.74 -2.83
C LEU A 443 -25.99 -4.41 -1.45
N GLU A 444 -27.00 -4.07 -0.63
CA GLU A 444 -27.09 -4.52 0.76
C GLU A 444 -25.87 -4.12 1.61
N VAL A 445 -25.24 -2.97 1.31
CA VAL A 445 -24.09 -2.46 2.03
C VAL A 445 -24.39 -1.18 2.78
N GLY A 446 -23.58 -0.92 3.80
CA GLY A 446 -23.65 0.30 4.59
C GLY A 446 -22.79 1.45 4.05
N GLY A 447 -23.04 2.67 4.55
CA GLY A 447 -22.23 3.83 4.20
C GLY A 447 -22.32 4.99 5.18
N ILE A 448 -21.41 5.96 5.01
CA ILE A 448 -21.32 7.18 5.82
C ILE A 448 -21.69 8.38 4.96
N LEU A 449 -22.81 9.02 5.29
CA LEU A 449 -23.15 10.34 4.75
C LEU A 449 -22.44 11.39 5.61
N ALA A 450 -21.30 11.88 5.09
CA ALA A 450 -20.37 12.74 5.81
C ALA A 450 -20.44 14.21 5.38
N ASP A 451 -21.59 14.63 4.83
CA ASP A 451 -21.87 16.03 4.46
C ASP A 451 -21.66 16.98 5.63
N ASP A 452 -21.18 18.17 5.37
CA ASP A 452 -21.07 19.23 6.37
C ASP A 452 -22.39 19.46 7.11
N MET A 453 -22.30 19.98 8.34
CA MET A 453 -23.50 20.28 9.12
C MET A 453 -24.34 21.36 8.42
N GLY A 454 -25.67 21.17 8.41
CA GLY A 454 -26.59 22.10 7.75
C GLY A 454 -26.87 21.85 6.28
N LEU A 455 -26.27 20.83 5.67
CA LEU A 455 -26.53 20.43 4.27
C LEU A 455 -27.76 19.48 4.13
N GLY A 456 -28.53 19.28 5.19
CA GLY A 456 -29.81 18.54 5.13
C GLY A 456 -29.64 17.02 5.15
N LYS A 457 -28.72 16.46 5.94
CA LYS A 457 -28.57 15.00 6.12
C LYS A 457 -29.87 14.34 6.57
N THR A 458 -30.59 14.96 7.52
CA THR A 458 -31.89 14.46 7.99
C THR A 458 -32.93 14.39 6.88
N LEU A 459 -33.06 15.45 6.07
CA LEU A 459 -33.97 15.50 4.92
C LEU A 459 -33.64 14.40 3.88
N GLN A 460 -32.36 14.25 3.53
CA GLN A 460 -31.91 13.19 2.61
C GLN A 460 -32.25 11.80 3.15
N THR A 461 -32.07 11.59 4.46
CA THR A 461 -32.37 10.32 5.13
C THR A 461 -33.87 10.06 5.18
N LEU A 462 -34.68 11.06 5.50
CA LEU A 462 -36.17 10.95 5.48
C LEU A 462 -36.70 10.67 4.07
N ALA A 463 -36.13 11.32 3.04
CA ALA A 463 -36.42 11.03 1.64
C ALA A 463 -36.05 9.58 1.27
N HIS A 464 -34.93 9.06 1.75
CA HIS A 464 -34.54 7.66 1.55
C HIS A 464 -35.54 6.68 2.17
N ILE A 465 -35.97 6.91 3.43
CA ILE A 465 -36.98 6.07 4.09
C ILE A 465 -38.31 6.15 3.36
N LEU A 466 -38.71 7.35 2.94
CA LEU A 466 -39.95 7.54 2.19
C LEU A 466 -39.94 6.82 0.83
N SER A 467 -38.78 6.84 0.13
CA SER A 467 -38.58 6.09 -1.11
C SER A 467 -38.76 4.58 -0.91
N GLU A 468 -38.27 4.04 0.21
CA GLU A 468 -38.45 2.63 0.55
C GLU A 468 -39.93 2.29 0.83
N LYS A 469 -40.64 3.20 1.53
CA LYS A 469 -42.08 3.05 1.80
C LYS A 469 -42.90 3.10 0.52
N ASN A 470 -42.68 4.08 -0.35
CA ASN A 470 -43.41 4.26 -1.60
C ASN A 470 -43.21 3.10 -2.56
N ALA A 471 -42.01 2.50 -2.54
CA ALA A 471 -41.67 1.32 -3.34
C ALA A 471 -42.19 0.00 -2.73
N GLY A 472 -42.95 0.04 -1.63
CA GLY A 472 -43.47 -1.15 -0.96
C GLY A 472 -42.41 -2.08 -0.32
N ARG A 473 -41.19 -1.58 -0.13
CA ARG A 473 -40.10 -2.37 0.42
C ARG A 473 -39.91 -2.24 1.93
N LEU A 474 -40.62 -1.29 2.56
CA LEU A 474 -40.55 -1.03 4.01
C LEU A 474 -41.47 -2.01 4.77
N ASP A 475 -41.05 -3.27 4.86
CA ASP A 475 -41.74 -4.35 5.58
C ASP A 475 -41.35 -4.45 7.05
N ARG A 476 -40.41 -3.65 7.51
CA ARG A 476 -39.82 -3.58 8.86
C ARG A 476 -39.52 -2.13 9.22
N PRO A 477 -39.54 -1.77 10.52
CA PRO A 477 -39.23 -0.39 10.91
C PRO A 477 -37.77 0.01 10.57
N CYS A 478 -37.58 1.28 10.21
CA CYS A 478 -36.28 1.93 10.26
C CYS A 478 -36.03 2.41 11.70
N MET A 479 -34.75 2.42 12.13
CA MET A 479 -34.38 2.95 13.44
C MET A 479 -33.27 3.98 13.30
N VAL A 480 -33.44 5.13 13.95
CA VAL A 480 -32.41 6.14 14.11
C VAL A 480 -31.97 6.22 15.56
N VAL A 481 -30.66 6.02 15.78
CA VAL A 481 -30.02 6.20 17.09
C VAL A 481 -29.26 7.53 17.08
N MET A 482 -29.56 8.39 18.05
CA MET A 482 -29.04 9.75 18.07
C MET A 482 -28.79 10.25 19.49
N PRO A 483 -28.10 11.36 19.69
CA PRO A 483 -28.10 12.09 20.96
C PRO A 483 -29.50 12.54 21.36
N THR A 484 -29.84 12.51 22.65
CA THR A 484 -31.19 12.83 23.18
C THR A 484 -31.69 14.20 22.72
N SER A 485 -30.83 15.17 22.56
CA SER A 485 -31.15 16.53 22.13
C SER A 485 -31.60 16.64 20.66
N LEU A 486 -31.37 15.62 19.82
CA LEU A 486 -31.79 15.62 18.43
C LEU A 486 -33.22 15.05 18.24
N ILE A 487 -33.76 14.30 19.18
CA ILE A 487 -35.10 13.69 19.05
C ILE A 487 -36.17 14.72 18.66
N PRO A 488 -36.29 15.89 19.35
CA PRO A 488 -37.30 16.89 18.96
C PRO A 488 -37.14 17.38 17.52
N ASN A 489 -35.90 17.61 17.08
CA ASN A 489 -35.64 18.08 15.74
C ASN A 489 -36.03 17.04 14.69
N TRP A 490 -35.70 15.75 14.91
CA TRP A 490 -36.11 14.67 14.02
C TRP A 490 -37.62 14.50 13.93
N LEU A 491 -38.31 14.66 15.06
CA LEU A 491 -39.81 14.63 15.09
C LEU A 491 -40.40 15.79 14.30
N ASP A 492 -39.87 17.01 14.50
CA ASP A 492 -40.37 18.21 13.84
C ASP A 492 -40.07 18.14 12.32
N GLU A 493 -38.86 17.69 11.90
CA GLU A 493 -38.53 17.53 10.50
C GLU A 493 -39.29 16.38 9.81
N ALA A 494 -39.49 15.24 10.49
CA ALA A 494 -40.29 14.15 9.96
C ALA A 494 -41.74 14.54 9.76
N ALA A 495 -42.36 15.23 10.73
CA ALA A 495 -43.73 15.74 10.63
C ALA A 495 -43.90 16.79 9.51
N HIS A 496 -42.86 17.58 9.25
CA HIS A 496 -42.87 18.61 8.22
C HIS A 496 -42.64 18.06 6.82
N PHE A 497 -41.55 17.26 6.63
CA PHE A 497 -41.14 16.79 5.31
C PHE A 497 -41.78 15.49 4.85
N THR A 498 -42.09 14.60 5.79
CA THR A 498 -42.64 13.25 5.50
C THR A 498 -43.80 12.89 6.42
N PRO A 499 -44.91 13.66 6.40
CA PRO A 499 -46.05 13.47 7.35
C PRO A 499 -46.72 12.09 7.23
N GLN A 500 -46.50 11.38 6.12
CA GLN A 500 -47.05 10.04 5.90
C GLN A 500 -46.25 8.93 6.60
N LEU A 501 -45.07 9.21 7.15
CA LEU A 501 -44.29 8.26 7.95
C LEU A 501 -44.86 8.19 9.39
N LYS A 502 -45.14 6.98 9.86
CA LYS A 502 -45.50 6.75 11.26
C LYS A 502 -44.24 6.73 12.13
N VAL A 503 -44.02 7.77 12.92
CA VAL A 503 -42.81 7.95 13.72
C VAL A 503 -43.08 7.66 15.20
N LEU A 504 -42.25 6.86 15.86
CA LEU A 504 -42.23 6.59 17.28
C LEU A 504 -40.95 7.12 17.92
N ALA A 505 -41.10 7.97 18.94
CA ALA A 505 -39.95 8.37 19.77
C ALA A 505 -39.86 7.46 21.01
N LEU A 506 -38.86 6.56 20.96
CA LEU A 506 -38.63 5.54 22.00
C LEU A 506 -37.65 6.08 23.05
N TYR A 507 -38.11 7.00 23.94
CA TYR A 507 -37.30 7.58 25.00
C TYR A 507 -38.13 7.82 26.27
N GLY A 508 -37.47 8.14 27.37
CA GLY A 508 -38.09 8.38 28.65
C GLY A 508 -38.56 7.10 29.38
N ALA A 509 -39.28 7.28 30.50
CA ALA A 509 -39.72 6.17 31.36
C ALA A 509 -40.81 5.32 30.72
N GLY A 510 -41.66 5.93 29.90
CA GLY A 510 -42.82 5.27 29.26
C GLY A 510 -42.48 4.36 28.06
N ARG A 511 -41.23 4.39 27.56
CA ARG A 511 -40.79 3.69 26.33
C ARG A 511 -41.05 2.17 26.35
N LYS A 512 -41.04 1.56 27.56
CA LYS A 512 -41.21 0.10 27.70
C LYS A 512 -42.50 -0.43 27.15
N LYS A 513 -43.55 0.39 27.10
CA LYS A 513 -44.89 0.04 26.61
C LYS A 513 -44.97 -0.10 25.10
N HIS A 514 -43.95 0.36 24.38
CA HIS A 514 -43.93 0.41 22.91
C HIS A 514 -43.12 -0.72 22.25
N PHE A 515 -42.36 -1.53 23.03
CA PHE A 515 -41.51 -2.55 22.44
C PHE A 515 -42.25 -3.63 21.63
N GLU A 516 -43.46 -4.00 22.06
CA GLU A 516 -44.31 -5.01 21.38
C GLU A 516 -44.94 -4.48 20.07
N ARG A 517 -44.92 -3.17 19.87
CA ARG A 517 -45.59 -2.49 18.77
C ARG A 517 -44.59 -1.76 17.85
N LEU A 518 -43.30 -2.09 17.90
CA LEU A 518 -42.28 -1.44 17.04
C LEU A 518 -42.57 -1.65 15.57
N ALA A 519 -43.10 -2.81 15.19
CA ALA A 519 -43.45 -3.16 13.81
C ALA A 519 -44.61 -2.32 13.23
N ASP A 520 -45.43 -1.66 14.07
CA ASP A 520 -46.54 -0.79 13.65
C ASP A 520 -46.05 0.57 13.09
N TYR A 521 -44.76 0.88 13.26
CA TYR A 521 -44.17 2.17 12.90
C TYR A 521 -43.18 2.03 11.73
N ASP A 522 -43.11 3.07 10.92
CA ASP A 522 -42.15 3.16 9.81
C ASP A 522 -40.74 3.58 10.29
N LEU A 523 -40.71 4.47 11.31
CA LEU A 523 -39.51 5.07 11.85
C LEU A 523 -39.52 5.09 13.38
N VAL A 524 -38.48 4.54 14.00
CA VAL A 524 -38.30 4.52 15.47
C VAL A 524 -37.06 5.35 15.80
N LEU A 525 -37.21 6.34 16.69
CA LEU A 525 -36.15 7.22 17.16
C LEU A 525 -35.71 6.81 18.57
N THR A 526 -34.44 6.54 18.80
CA THR A 526 -33.90 6.22 20.12
C THR A 526 -32.56 6.90 20.37
N THR A 527 -31.97 6.70 21.56
CA THR A 527 -30.73 7.39 21.92
C THR A 527 -29.58 6.45 22.23
N TYR A 528 -28.34 6.91 22.02
CA TYR A 528 -27.14 6.17 22.41
C TYR A 528 -27.08 5.78 23.89
N ALA A 529 -27.64 6.61 24.78
CA ALA A 529 -27.69 6.34 26.22
C ALA A 529 -28.67 5.23 26.62
N LEU A 530 -29.71 5.02 25.82
CA LEU A 530 -30.73 3.99 26.04
C LEU A 530 -30.42 2.67 25.32
N LEU A 531 -29.68 2.75 24.19
CA LEU A 531 -29.37 1.59 23.38
C LEU A 531 -28.81 0.41 24.18
N PRO A 532 -27.77 0.57 25.04
CA PRO A 532 -27.21 -0.55 25.82
C PRO A 532 -28.17 -1.13 26.86
N LYS A 533 -29.21 -0.35 27.26
CA LYS A 533 -30.21 -0.76 28.26
C LYS A 533 -31.35 -1.57 27.65
N ASP A 534 -31.58 -1.36 26.38
CA ASP A 534 -32.73 -1.91 25.65
C ASP A 534 -32.30 -2.89 24.53
N VAL A 535 -31.00 -3.17 24.41
CA VAL A 535 -30.42 -3.94 23.30
C VAL A 535 -31.05 -5.32 23.14
N GLU A 536 -31.26 -6.07 24.20
CA GLU A 536 -31.85 -7.43 24.13
C GLU A 536 -33.24 -7.43 23.44
N ARG A 537 -34.06 -6.42 23.71
CA ARG A 537 -35.37 -6.29 23.09
C ARG A 537 -35.33 -5.75 21.68
N LEU A 538 -34.44 -4.80 21.44
CA LEU A 538 -34.25 -4.20 20.11
C LEU A 538 -33.59 -5.15 19.13
N ALA A 539 -32.68 -6.02 19.58
CA ALA A 539 -32.03 -7.03 18.73
C ALA A 539 -33.01 -8.12 18.24
N ALA A 540 -34.06 -8.39 19.01
CA ALA A 540 -35.13 -9.32 18.61
C ALA A 540 -35.99 -8.76 17.47
N GLN A 541 -36.02 -7.44 17.25
CA GLN A 541 -36.76 -6.77 16.19
C GLN A 541 -35.89 -6.60 14.95
N PRO A 542 -36.15 -7.28 13.84
CA PRO A 542 -35.43 -7.05 12.59
C PRO A 542 -35.77 -5.66 12.04
N LEU A 543 -34.74 -4.92 11.60
CA LEU A 543 -34.86 -3.57 11.08
C LEU A 543 -34.70 -3.54 9.56
N HIS A 544 -35.33 -2.59 8.89
CA HIS A 544 -35.08 -2.29 7.49
C HIS A 544 -33.77 -1.53 7.32
N VAL A 545 -33.63 -0.37 7.96
CA VAL A 545 -32.42 0.43 8.01
C VAL A 545 -32.11 0.82 9.46
N LEU A 546 -30.88 0.62 9.88
CA LEU A 546 -30.34 1.16 11.13
C LEU A 546 -29.44 2.35 10.84
N ILE A 547 -29.81 3.50 11.35
CA ILE A 547 -29.14 4.77 11.09
C ILE A 547 -28.55 5.29 12.40
N LEU A 548 -27.26 5.63 12.38
CA LEU A 548 -26.59 6.29 13.50
C LEU A 548 -26.37 7.76 13.15
N ASP A 549 -27.13 8.67 13.79
CA ASP A 549 -26.91 10.10 13.64
C ASP A 549 -25.87 10.60 14.66
N GLU A 550 -25.02 11.53 14.24
CA GLU A 550 -23.81 11.93 14.97
C GLU A 550 -22.97 10.69 15.34
N ALA A 551 -22.63 9.88 14.31
CA ALA A 551 -22.03 8.56 14.47
C ALA A 551 -20.68 8.57 15.23
N GLN A 552 -20.02 9.72 15.43
CA GLN A 552 -18.85 9.86 16.30
C GLN A 552 -19.08 9.40 17.74
N TYR A 553 -20.36 9.22 18.18
CA TYR A 553 -20.67 8.62 19.49
C TYR A 553 -20.24 7.16 19.62
N ILE A 554 -20.02 6.45 18.52
CA ILE A 554 -19.48 5.08 18.48
C ILE A 554 -18.01 4.99 18.06
N LYS A 555 -17.29 6.10 18.02
CA LYS A 555 -15.86 6.15 17.65
C LYS A 555 -14.95 5.26 18.50
N ASN A 556 -15.34 5.01 19.75
CA ASN A 556 -14.69 4.02 20.60
C ASN A 556 -15.38 2.66 20.43
N PRO A 557 -14.74 1.66 19.77
CA PRO A 557 -15.34 0.37 19.48
C PRO A 557 -15.69 -0.46 20.73
N THR A 558 -15.07 -0.16 21.87
CA THR A 558 -15.30 -0.85 23.15
C THR A 558 -16.38 -0.19 24.00
N SER A 559 -16.94 0.94 23.57
CA SER A 559 -18.03 1.59 24.28
C SER A 559 -19.29 0.71 24.25
N LYS A 560 -20.08 0.76 25.35
CA LYS A 560 -21.35 0.02 25.45
C LYS A 560 -22.32 0.35 24.32
N ALA A 561 -22.35 1.62 23.89
CA ALA A 561 -23.19 2.05 22.78
C ALA A 561 -22.74 1.45 21.44
N ALA A 562 -21.42 1.40 21.18
CA ALA A 562 -20.89 0.80 19.97
C ALA A 562 -21.12 -0.71 19.91
N GLN A 563 -20.97 -1.42 21.04
CA GLN A 563 -21.28 -2.83 21.14
C GLN A 563 -22.76 -3.10 20.88
N ALA A 564 -23.65 -2.41 21.58
CA ALA A 564 -25.09 -2.55 21.41
C ALA A 564 -25.56 -2.23 19.97
N ALA A 565 -24.99 -1.20 19.34
CA ALA A 565 -25.34 -0.87 17.95
C ALA A 565 -25.00 -2.01 16.97
N ARG A 566 -23.89 -2.73 17.19
CA ARG A 566 -23.49 -3.88 16.35
C ARG A 566 -24.38 -5.10 16.51
N GLU A 567 -24.99 -5.28 17.71
CA GLU A 567 -25.89 -6.40 18.02
C GLU A 567 -27.26 -6.30 17.31
N LEU A 568 -27.65 -5.09 16.86
CA LEU A 568 -28.91 -4.90 16.17
C LEU A 568 -28.90 -5.51 14.77
N ASN A 569 -29.98 -6.21 14.41
CA ASN A 569 -30.15 -6.83 13.10
C ASN A 569 -30.86 -5.87 12.13
N ALA A 570 -30.15 -5.41 11.09
CA ALA A 570 -30.70 -4.53 10.07
C ALA A 570 -30.21 -4.95 8.67
N ARG A 571 -31.08 -4.81 7.65
CA ARG A 571 -30.73 -5.07 6.24
C ARG A 571 -29.69 -4.09 5.72
N GLN A 572 -29.82 -2.82 6.10
CA GLN A 572 -28.89 -1.76 5.74
C GLN A 572 -28.45 -0.99 7.00
N ARG A 573 -27.22 -0.53 7.01
CA ARG A 573 -26.66 0.31 8.09
C ARG A 573 -26.13 1.61 7.51
N LEU A 574 -26.49 2.73 8.09
CA LEU A 574 -26.02 4.05 7.66
C LEU A 574 -25.46 4.84 8.86
N CYS A 575 -24.43 5.61 8.62
CA CYS A 575 -23.89 6.59 9.55
C CYS A 575 -24.08 8.00 8.98
N LEU A 576 -24.58 8.93 9.81
CA LEU A 576 -24.63 10.34 9.51
C LEU A 576 -23.65 11.05 10.45
N SER A 577 -22.72 11.81 9.89
CA SER A 577 -21.75 12.57 10.69
C SER A 577 -21.19 13.73 9.88
N GLY A 578 -21.10 14.92 10.46
CA GLY A 578 -20.32 16.02 9.85
C GLY A 578 -18.80 15.84 10.03
N THR A 579 -18.39 14.97 10.95
CA THR A 579 -16.99 14.75 11.33
C THR A 579 -16.70 13.26 11.50
N PRO A 580 -16.57 12.50 10.41
CA PRO A 580 -16.34 11.06 10.47
C PRO A 580 -14.97 10.68 11.04
N LEU A 581 -14.03 11.63 11.06
CA LEU A 581 -12.70 11.50 11.61
C LEU A 581 -12.32 12.75 12.39
N GLU A 582 -12.06 12.60 13.70
CA GLU A 582 -11.72 13.72 14.60
C GLU A 582 -10.29 13.66 15.11
N ASN A 583 -9.83 12.50 15.60
CA ASN A 583 -8.56 12.40 16.31
C ASN A 583 -7.59 11.37 15.71
N HIS A 584 -8.05 10.22 15.27
CA HIS A 584 -7.18 9.16 14.75
C HIS A 584 -7.95 8.15 13.90
N LEU A 585 -7.26 7.44 13.01
CA LEU A 585 -7.84 6.46 12.07
C LEU A 585 -8.62 5.33 12.74
N GLY A 586 -8.35 5.02 14.02
CA GLY A 586 -9.12 4.03 14.76
C GLY A 586 -10.60 4.41 14.96
N GLU A 587 -10.95 5.71 14.89
CA GLU A 587 -12.34 6.18 14.91
C GLU A 587 -13.06 5.77 13.62
N LEU A 588 -12.41 5.97 12.48
CA LEU A 588 -12.91 5.55 11.17
C LEU A 588 -13.09 4.03 11.10
N TRP A 589 -12.10 3.26 11.63
CA TRP A 589 -12.22 1.81 11.72
C TRP A 589 -13.46 1.39 12.52
N SER A 590 -13.78 2.07 13.63
CA SER A 590 -14.95 1.76 14.45
C SER A 590 -16.27 1.96 13.69
N LEU A 591 -16.37 3.02 12.88
CA LEU A 591 -17.53 3.27 12.01
C LEU A 591 -17.68 2.18 10.95
N PHE A 592 -16.58 1.83 10.26
CA PHE A 592 -16.60 0.77 9.28
C PHE A 592 -16.87 -0.61 9.88
N HIS A 593 -16.40 -0.88 11.09
CA HIS A 593 -16.71 -2.12 11.80
C HIS A 593 -18.21 -2.26 12.16
N PHE A 594 -18.91 -1.14 12.34
CA PHE A 594 -20.36 -1.13 12.45
C PHE A 594 -21.05 -1.31 11.09
N LEU A 595 -20.62 -0.58 10.06
CA LEU A 595 -21.26 -0.54 8.73
C LEU A 595 -21.04 -1.83 7.94
N LEU A 596 -19.81 -2.28 7.89
CA LEU A 596 -19.31 -3.36 7.06
C LEU A 596 -18.29 -4.18 7.89
N PRO A 597 -18.75 -5.08 8.77
CA PRO A 597 -17.87 -5.90 9.58
C PRO A 597 -16.85 -6.64 8.72
N GLY A 598 -15.57 -6.63 9.12
CA GLY A 598 -14.50 -7.26 8.37
C GLY A 598 -13.89 -6.45 7.22
N TRP A 599 -14.56 -5.40 6.72
CA TRP A 599 -14.12 -4.60 5.57
C TRP A 599 -12.71 -4.01 5.70
N LEU A 600 -12.36 -3.50 6.86
CA LEU A 600 -11.03 -2.97 7.16
C LEU A 600 -10.18 -3.94 8.02
N GLY A 601 -10.56 -5.22 8.06
CA GLY A 601 -9.91 -6.21 8.91
C GLY A 601 -10.20 -6.05 10.40
N ASP A 602 -9.54 -6.85 11.24
CA ASP A 602 -9.61 -6.68 12.68
C ASP A 602 -8.79 -5.49 13.17
N VAL A 603 -8.97 -5.09 14.43
CA VAL A 603 -8.28 -3.92 15.00
C VAL A 603 -6.75 -4.05 14.98
N LYS A 604 -6.22 -5.28 15.10
CA LYS A 604 -4.77 -5.52 15.10
C LYS A 604 -4.20 -5.37 13.68
N SER A 605 -4.84 -5.97 12.68
CA SER A 605 -4.49 -5.84 11.27
C SER A 605 -4.59 -4.39 10.82
N PHE A 606 -5.69 -3.69 11.13
CA PHE A 606 -5.86 -2.29 10.80
C PHE A 606 -4.77 -1.39 11.39
N ASN A 607 -4.42 -1.62 12.66
CA ASN A 607 -3.34 -0.86 13.29
C ASN A 607 -1.98 -1.13 12.64
N ARG A 608 -1.67 -2.40 12.26
CA ARG A 608 -0.43 -2.78 11.61
C ARG A 608 -0.34 -2.24 10.18
N ASP A 609 -1.42 -2.35 9.41
CA ASP A 609 -1.41 -2.16 7.96
C ASP A 609 -1.74 -0.72 7.54
N TYR A 610 -2.51 0.02 8.36
CA TYR A 610 -2.93 1.38 8.06
C TYR A 610 -2.54 2.38 9.13
N ARG A 611 -3.01 2.20 10.39
CA ARG A 611 -2.89 3.25 11.39
C ARG A 611 -1.45 3.60 11.71
N VAL A 612 -0.61 2.62 12.06
CA VAL A 612 0.79 2.87 12.40
C VAL A 612 1.60 3.38 11.21
N PRO A 613 1.49 2.78 9.98
CA PRO A 613 2.18 3.32 8.81
C PRO A 613 1.77 4.74 8.43
N ILE A 614 0.48 5.08 8.49
CA ILE A 614 -0.02 6.40 8.11
C ILE A 614 0.30 7.42 9.21
N GLU A 615 -0.18 7.17 10.47
CA GLU A 615 -0.06 8.13 11.55
C GLU A 615 1.35 8.32 12.11
N LYS A 616 2.23 7.31 12.02
CA LYS A 616 3.59 7.38 12.59
C LYS A 616 4.71 7.47 11.56
N ARG A 617 4.48 7.00 10.32
CA ARG A 617 5.51 6.91 9.29
C ARG A 617 5.20 7.75 8.06
N GLY A 618 4.05 8.45 8.02
CA GLY A 618 3.62 9.29 6.92
C GLY A 618 3.50 8.52 5.58
N SER A 619 3.02 7.28 5.59
CA SER A 619 2.97 6.45 4.38
C SER A 619 1.82 6.85 3.46
N ASP A 620 2.12 7.57 2.39
CA ASP A 620 1.17 7.99 1.36
C ASP A 620 0.53 6.80 0.63
N VAL A 621 1.32 5.77 0.34
CA VAL A 621 0.83 4.56 -0.32
C VAL A 621 -0.29 3.91 0.51
N ARG A 622 -0.11 3.81 1.83
CA ARG A 622 -1.13 3.24 2.72
C ARG A 622 -2.34 4.15 2.86
N LEU A 623 -2.14 5.45 2.84
CA LEU A 623 -3.21 6.43 2.85
C LEU A 623 -4.08 6.34 1.58
N GLN A 624 -3.46 6.34 0.40
CA GLN A 624 -4.16 6.17 -0.87
C GLN A 624 -4.93 4.86 -0.95
N HIS A 625 -4.32 3.79 -0.43
CA HIS A 625 -4.97 2.49 -0.34
C HIS A 625 -6.22 2.53 0.56
N LEU A 626 -6.10 3.05 1.77
CA LEU A 626 -7.23 3.21 2.69
C LEU A 626 -8.35 4.04 2.03
N ASN A 627 -7.99 5.16 1.39
CA ASN A 627 -8.93 6.03 0.69
C ASN A 627 -9.66 5.31 -0.44
N GLY A 628 -8.97 4.50 -1.23
CA GLY A 628 -9.60 3.66 -2.27
C GLY A 628 -10.65 2.70 -1.71
N ARG A 629 -10.40 2.15 -0.51
CA ARG A 629 -11.34 1.22 0.16
C ARG A 629 -12.56 1.91 0.76
N ILE A 630 -12.41 3.11 1.31
CA ILE A 630 -13.49 3.81 1.99
C ILE A 630 -14.35 4.68 1.06
N LYS A 631 -13.76 5.19 -0.03
CA LYS A 631 -14.40 6.14 -0.95
C LYS A 631 -15.78 5.72 -1.48
N PRO A 632 -16.06 4.46 -1.86
CA PRO A 632 -17.39 4.06 -2.33
C PRO A 632 -18.47 4.17 -1.26
N PHE A 633 -18.10 4.05 0.03
CA PHE A 633 -18.98 3.98 1.19
C PHE A 633 -18.98 5.25 2.04
N LEU A 634 -18.29 6.30 1.57
CA LEU A 634 -18.20 7.59 2.24
C LEU A 634 -18.53 8.70 1.24
N LEU A 635 -19.68 9.33 1.42
CA LEU A 635 -20.05 10.52 0.65
C LEU A 635 -19.87 11.74 1.54
N ARG A 636 -18.94 12.61 1.15
CA ARG A 636 -18.65 13.86 1.86
C ARG A 636 -18.69 15.04 0.90
N ARG A 637 -19.44 16.05 1.25
CA ARG A 637 -19.50 17.33 0.52
C ARG A 637 -19.39 18.48 1.52
N THR A 638 -18.60 19.47 1.16
CA THR A 638 -18.46 20.69 1.97
C THR A 638 -19.44 21.77 1.51
N LYS A 639 -19.72 22.73 2.39
CA LYS A 639 -20.59 23.86 2.06
C LYS A 639 -20.06 24.66 0.89
N GLU A 640 -18.74 24.84 0.83
CA GLU A 640 -18.06 25.56 -0.26
C GLU A 640 -18.26 24.90 -1.63
N GLN A 641 -18.43 23.58 -1.65
CA GLN A 641 -18.63 22.83 -2.90
C GLN A 641 -20.07 22.89 -3.41
N VAL A 642 -21.07 22.88 -2.50
CA VAL A 642 -22.46 22.60 -2.89
C VAL A 642 -23.47 23.69 -2.50
N ALA A 643 -23.12 24.62 -1.63
CA ALA A 643 -24.01 25.68 -1.12
C ALA A 643 -23.42 27.06 -1.42
N THR A 644 -23.18 27.32 -2.70
CA THR A 644 -22.57 28.54 -3.21
C THR A 644 -23.41 29.81 -2.95
N GLU A 645 -24.68 29.65 -2.62
CA GLU A 645 -25.57 30.73 -2.23
C GLU A 645 -25.42 31.19 -0.78
N LEU A 646 -24.69 30.44 0.06
CA LEU A 646 -24.46 30.90 1.43
C LEU A 646 -23.61 32.18 1.43
N PRO A 647 -23.97 33.16 2.25
CA PRO A 647 -23.18 34.36 2.40
C PRO A 647 -21.78 34.03 2.93
N PRO A 648 -20.80 34.93 2.75
CA PRO A 648 -19.43 34.67 3.16
C PRO A 648 -19.30 34.45 4.67
N LYS A 649 -18.43 33.52 5.07
CA LYS A 649 -18.00 33.31 6.46
C LYS A 649 -16.58 33.86 6.63
N THR A 650 -16.42 34.79 7.58
CA THR A 650 -15.14 35.40 7.90
C THR A 650 -14.69 35.00 9.29
N GLU A 651 -13.53 34.33 9.39
CA GLU A 651 -12.93 33.99 10.68
C GLU A 651 -11.86 35.01 11.07
N ILE A 652 -11.97 35.54 12.30
CA ILE A 652 -11.11 36.59 12.83
C ILE A 652 -10.52 36.12 14.16
N ILE A 653 -9.19 36.08 14.23
CA ILE A 653 -8.51 35.86 15.50
C ILE A 653 -8.39 37.21 16.21
N HIS A 654 -9.07 37.35 17.33
CA HIS A 654 -8.98 38.53 18.18
C HIS A 654 -7.93 38.28 19.27
N TRP A 655 -6.77 38.92 19.10
CA TRP A 655 -5.67 38.80 20.02
C TRP A 655 -5.87 39.63 21.27
N VAL A 656 -5.83 38.95 22.43
CA VAL A 656 -5.99 39.61 23.74
C VAL A 656 -4.71 39.56 24.51
N GLU A 657 -4.31 40.69 25.10
CA GLU A 657 -3.20 40.76 26.04
C GLU A 657 -3.70 40.45 27.45
N LEU A 658 -2.98 39.57 28.16
CA LEU A 658 -3.27 39.31 29.55
C LEU A 658 -2.93 40.55 30.42
N SER A 659 -3.75 40.87 31.40
CA SER A 659 -3.41 41.88 32.42
C SER A 659 -2.12 41.48 33.17
N ASP A 660 -1.40 42.44 33.72
CA ASP A 660 -0.15 42.14 34.44
C ASP A 660 -0.37 41.13 35.59
N ALA A 661 -1.48 41.27 36.34
CA ALA A 661 -1.85 40.30 37.35
C ALA A 661 -2.11 38.88 36.80
N GLN A 662 -2.75 38.79 35.61
CA GLN A 662 -2.94 37.51 34.94
C GLN A 662 -1.62 36.92 34.42
N ARG A 663 -0.70 37.73 33.90
CA ARG A 663 0.63 37.29 33.44
C ARG A 663 1.43 36.68 34.60
N ASP A 664 1.46 37.36 35.76
CA ASP A 664 2.19 36.87 36.93
C ASP A 664 1.65 35.54 37.44
N VAL A 665 0.33 35.39 37.49
CA VAL A 665 -0.33 34.15 37.90
C VAL A 665 -0.12 33.07 36.85
N TYR A 666 -0.21 33.42 35.56
CA TYR A 666 0.03 32.47 34.46
C TYR A 666 1.44 31.88 34.54
N GLU A 667 2.48 32.73 34.65
CA GLU A 667 3.87 32.27 34.71
C GLU A 667 4.14 31.44 35.99
N THR A 668 3.62 31.89 37.15
CA THR A 668 3.71 31.13 38.41
C THR A 668 3.09 29.72 38.23
N MET A 669 1.89 29.66 37.71
CA MET A 669 1.18 28.40 37.48
C MET A 669 1.89 27.54 36.42
N ARG A 670 2.38 28.15 35.33
CA ARG A 670 3.15 27.49 34.27
C ARG A 670 4.39 26.80 34.84
N LEU A 671 5.20 27.52 35.63
CA LEU A 671 6.41 26.97 36.26
C LEU A 671 6.09 25.80 37.18
N ALA A 672 5.07 25.97 38.04
CA ALA A 672 4.63 24.92 38.97
C ALA A 672 4.13 23.66 38.21
N MET A 673 3.37 23.85 37.13
CA MET A 673 2.81 22.76 36.34
C MET A 673 3.86 22.11 35.43
N ASP A 674 4.77 22.90 34.79
CA ASP A 674 5.88 22.36 33.99
C ASP A 674 6.76 21.43 34.84
N LYS A 675 7.13 21.85 36.05
CA LYS A 675 7.88 21.00 37.00
C LYS A 675 7.12 19.71 37.30
N LYS A 676 5.84 19.80 37.66
CA LYS A 676 4.99 18.64 37.98
C LYS A 676 4.86 17.68 36.80
N VAL A 677 4.70 18.21 35.61
CA VAL A 677 4.58 17.43 34.35
C VAL A 677 5.90 16.74 34.01
N ARG A 678 7.05 17.43 34.08
CA ARG A 678 8.37 16.85 33.81
C ARG A 678 8.74 15.76 34.83
N ASP A 679 8.50 15.98 36.12
CA ASP A 679 8.71 14.98 37.16
C ASP A 679 7.90 13.71 36.91
N GLU A 680 6.63 13.86 36.50
CA GLU A 680 5.77 12.73 36.23
C GLU A 680 6.12 12.01 34.91
N ILE A 681 6.49 12.74 33.86
CA ILE A 681 6.97 12.16 32.60
C ILE A 681 8.25 11.34 32.84
N THR A 682 9.18 11.88 33.64
CA THR A 682 10.42 11.16 34.00
C THR A 682 10.12 9.87 34.75
N ARG A 683 9.11 9.88 35.64
CA ARG A 683 8.73 8.72 36.44
C ARG A 683 7.94 7.66 35.67
N LYS A 684 7.00 8.05 34.80
CA LYS A 684 6.01 7.13 34.20
C LYS A 684 6.00 7.11 32.67
N GLY A 685 6.76 8.00 32.04
CA GLY A 685 6.73 8.23 30.59
C GLY A 685 5.52 9.05 30.14
N VAL A 686 5.60 9.63 28.92
CA VAL A 686 4.57 10.54 28.35
C VAL A 686 3.18 9.87 28.29
N ALA A 687 3.11 8.63 27.84
CA ALA A 687 1.83 7.94 27.64
C ALA A 687 1.02 7.74 28.94
N ARG A 688 1.68 7.59 30.10
CA ARG A 688 1.03 7.40 31.41
C ARG A 688 0.81 8.71 32.15
N SER A 689 1.39 9.81 31.67
CA SER A 689 1.31 11.13 32.28
C SER A 689 0.25 12.04 31.67
N GLN A 690 -0.51 11.55 30.67
CA GLN A 690 -1.50 12.32 29.92
C GLN A 690 -2.55 13.04 30.79
N ILE A 691 -3.01 12.42 31.87
CA ILE A 691 -4.03 13.02 32.76
C ILE A 691 -3.45 14.27 33.46
N ILE A 692 -2.20 14.21 33.91
CA ILE A 692 -1.53 15.34 34.60
C ILE A 692 -1.23 16.45 33.59
N ILE A 693 -0.80 16.11 32.39
CA ILE A 693 -0.60 17.08 31.31
C ILE A 693 -1.91 17.82 31.01
N LEU A 694 -3.02 17.10 30.85
CA LEU A 694 -4.34 17.69 30.56
C LEU A 694 -4.83 18.56 31.74
N GLU A 695 -4.60 18.15 32.99
CA GLU A 695 -4.94 18.95 34.19
C GLU A 695 -4.13 20.26 34.21
N ALA A 696 -2.83 20.18 33.90
CA ALA A 696 -1.98 21.37 33.88
C ALA A 696 -2.43 22.36 32.79
N LEU A 697 -2.69 21.85 31.58
CA LEU A 697 -3.18 22.66 30.45
C LEU A 697 -4.57 23.26 30.74
N LEU A 698 -5.46 22.52 31.43
CA LEU A 698 -6.76 23.03 31.84
C LEU A 698 -6.63 24.23 32.79
N LYS A 699 -5.75 24.16 33.80
CA LYS A 699 -5.48 25.25 34.73
C LYS A 699 -4.91 26.49 34.03
N LEU A 700 -3.94 26.30 33.13
CA LEU A 700 -3.38 27.41 32.35
C LEU A 700 -4.45 28.11 31.51
N ARG A 701 -5.36 27.35 30.87
CA ARG A 701 -6.48 27.90 30.07
C ARG A 701 -7.48 28.66 30.98
N GLN A 702 -7.75 28.17 32.20
CA GLN A 702 -8.58 28.90 33.15
C GLN A 702 -7.96 30.26 33.52
N VAL A 703 -6.64 30.34 33.73
CA VAL A 703 -5.92 31.60 33.96
C VAL A 703 -6.11 32.56 32.77
N CYS A 704 -5.99 32.05 31.53
CA CYS A 704 -6.19 32.86 30.32
C CYS A 704 -7.63 33.44 30.25
N CYS A 705 -8.65 32.66 30.69
CA CYS A 705 -10.03 33.11 30.67
C CYS A 705 -10.32 34.14 31.78
N ASP A 706 -10.10 33.78 33.02
CA ASP A 706 -10.33 34.64 34.23
C ASP A 706 -9.74 34.03 35.48
N LEU A 707 -9.11 34.84 36.30
CA LEU A 707 -8.51 34.35 37.56
C LEU A 707 -9.50 33.79 38.55
N ARG A 708 -10.77 34.22 38.50
CA ARG A 708 -11.87 33.73 39.36
C ARG A 708 -12.25 32.27 39.07
N LEU A 709 -11.76 31.70 37.97
CA LEU A 709 -11.99 30.28 37.67
C LEU A 709 -11.07 29.34 38.43
N ILE A 710 -10.06 29.85 39.11
CA ILE A 710 -9.08 29.07 39.84
C ILE A 710 -9.43 29.08 41.32
N ASN A 711 -9.85 27.91 41.84
CA ASN A 711 -10.11 27.71 43.26
C ASN A 711 -8.80 27.41 44.02
N ASP A 712 -7.85 28.36 44.11
CA ASP A 712 -6.62 28.18 44.86
C ASP A 712 -6.48 29.28 45.92
N ALA A 713 -6.63 28.87 47.20
CA ALA A 713 -6.57 29.76 48.37
C ALA A 713 -5.18 30.41 48.57
N THR A 714 -4.16 29.98 47.80
CA THR A 714 -2.78 30.50 47.88
C THR A 714 -2.55 31.70 46.95
N LEU A 715 -3.49 31.99 46.05
CA LEU A 715 -3.37 33.10 45.12
C LEU A 715 -3.88 34.39 45.81
N PRO A 716 -3.13 35.49 45.73
CA PRO A 716 -3.60 36.75 46.33
C PRO A 716 -4.90 37.20 45.67
N ALA A 717 -5.86 37.60 46.53
CA ALA A 717 -7.11 38.24 46.11
C ALA A 717 -6.82 39.63 45.50
N ARG A 718 -6.15 39.69 44.36
CA ARG A 718 -5.85 40.93 43.63
C ARG A 718 -6.73 41.04 42.42
N GLY A 719 -7.58 42.05 42.45
CA GLY A 719 -8.23 42.71 41.31
C GLY A 719 -8.84 41.80 40.23
N SER A 720 -10.15 41.79 40.14
CA SER A 720 -10.95 40.98 39.21
C SER A 720 -10.88 41.44 37.75
N THR A 721 -9.71 41.81 37.22
CA THR A 721 -9.58 42.23 35.83
C THR A 721 -9.14 41.05 34.98
N SER A 722 -9.99 40.65 34.03
CA SER A 722 -9.71 39.68 33.01
C SER A 722 -9.58 40.39 31.68
N GLY A 723 -8.35 40.42 31.08
CA GLY A 723 -8.15 41.05 29.77
C GLY A 723 -9.10 40.53 28.71
N LYS A 724 -9.44 39.23 28.73
CA LYS A 724 -10.43 38.66 27.82
C LYS A 724 -11.85 39.13 28.07
N LEU A 725 -12.27 39.23 29.35
CA LEU A 725 -13.62 39.66 29.71
C LEU A 725 -13.81 41.14 29.35
N ASP A 726 -12.80 41.97 29.65
CA ASP A 726 -12.85 43.39 29.34
C ASP A 726 -12.90 43.62 27.84
N SER A 727 -12.03 42.92 27.04
CA SER A 727 -12.04 42.99 25.59
C SER A 727 -13.34 42.41 24.96
N LEU A 728 -13.92 41.34 25.56
CA LEU A 728 -15.23 40.84 25.14
C LEU A 728 -16.32 41.90 25.33
N MET A 729 -16.36 42.57 26.50
CA MET A 729 -17.40 43.53 26.79
C MET A 729 -17.33 44.76 25.88
N GLU A 730 -16.12 45.25 25.57
CA GLU A 730 -15.90 46.28 24.55
C GLU A 730 -16.39 45.85 23.17
N MET A 731 -16.05 44.67 22.74
CA MET A 731 -16.50 44.09 21.46
C MET A 731 -18.02 43.93 21.41
N LEU A 732 -18.65 43.48 22.50
CA LEU A 732 -20.10 43.31 22.53
C LEU A 732 -20.85 44.68 22.46
N ASP A 733 -20.33 45.72 23.12
CA ASP A 733 -20.91 47.06 23.00
C ASP A 733 -20.95 47.53 21.55
N GLU A 734 -19.81 47.39 20.79
CA GLU A 734 -19.74 47.71 19.37
C GLU A 734 -20.71 46.87 18.52
N LEU A 735 -20.72 45.52 18.73
CA LEU A 735 -21.58 44.61 17.97
C LEU A 735 -23.07 44.90 18.22
N PHE A 736 -23.46 45.28 19.46
CA PHE A 736 -24.84 45.61 19.76
C PHE A 736 -25.27 46.93 19.13
N GLU A 737 -24.37 47.92 19.08
CA GLU A 737 -24.61 49.19 18.35
C GLU A 737 -24.82 48.98 16.84
N GLU A 738 -24.09 47.99 16.27
CA GLU A 738 -24.29 47.54 14.88
C GLU A 738 -25.58 46.71 14.68
N GLY A 739 -26.29 46.37 15.74
CA GLY A 739 -27.51 45.56 15.66
C GLY A 739 -27.23 44.08 15.39
N ARG A 740 -25.97 43.62 15.62
CA ARG A 740 -25.55 42.21 15.42
C ARG A 740 -26.22 41.28 16.42
N ARG A 741 -26.37 40.00 15.98
CA ARG A 741 -26.89 38.93 16.81
C ARG A 741 -25.82 37.95 17.11
N VAL A 742 -25.50 37.76 18.41
CA VAL A 742 -24.29 37.11 18.88
C VAL A 742 -24.59 35.73 19.48
N LEU A 743 -23.88 34.69 19.00
CA LEU A 743 -23.70 33.42 19.71
C LEU A 743 -22.36 33.44 20.41
N LEU A 744 -22.33 33.27 21.71
CA LEU A 744 -21.11 33.20 22.48
C LEU A 744 -20.91 31.80 23.05
N PHE A 745 -19.80 31.17 22.68
CA PHE A 745 -19.44 29.83 23.13
C PHE A 745 -18.27 29.84 24.11
N SER A 746 -18.41 29.08 25.21
CA SER A 746 -17.29 28.74 26.10
C SER A 746 -17.37 27.29 26.55
N GLN A 747 -16.23 26.66 26.79
CA GLN A 747 -16.21 25.32 27.42
C GLN A 747 -16.50 25.39 28.93
N PHE A 748 -16.20 26.53 29.59
CA PHE A 748 -16.35 26.72 31.02
C PHE A 748 -17.72 27.33 31.34
N THR A 749 -18.61 26.54 31.95
CA THR A 749 -19.91 27.05 32.42
C THR A 749 -19.76 28.12 33.50
N SER A 750 -18.70 28.05 34.33
CA SER A 750 -18.34 29.08 35.29
C SER A 750 -17.94 30.40 34.62
N MET A 751 -17.28 30.35 33.44
CA MET A 751 -17.01 31.56 32.66
C MET A 751 -18.28 32.17 32.10
N LEU A 752 -19.21 31.35 31.59
CA LEU A 752 -20.50 31.82 31.13
C LEU A 752 -21.28 32.53 32.27
N ALA A 753 -21.16 32.04 33.51
CA ALA A 753 -21.76 32.71 34.68
C ALA A 753 -21.15 34.09 34.98
N LEU A 754 -19.84 34.23 34.83
CA LEU A 754 -19.13 35.54 34.97
C LEU A 754 -19.56 36.51 33.88
N ILE A 755 -19.69 36.05 32.62
CA ILE A 755 -20.21 36.84 31.52
C ILE A 755 -21.68 37.24 31.75
N GLU A 756 -22.50 36.31 32.24
CA GLU A 756 -23.86 36.54 32.58
C GLU A 756 -24.01 37.67 33.62
N ASP A 757 -23.16 37.66 34.66
CA ASP A 757 -23.17 38.69 35.71
C ASP A 757 -22.78 40.07 35.17
N GLU A 758 -21.83 40.15 34.20
CA GLU A 758 -21.45 41.43 33.57
C GLU A 758 -22.56 41.95 32.64
N LEU A 759 -23.23 41.05 31.88
CA LEU A 759 -24.36 41.44 31.02
C LEU A 759 -25.53 41.95 31.86
N LYS A 760 -25.82 41.33 33.04
CA LYS A 760 -26.83 41.83 33.99
C LYS A 760 -26.53 43.22 34.51
N LYS A 761 -25.26 43.49 34.87
CA LYS A 761 -24.82 44.83 35.34
C LYS A 761 -25.05 45.88 34.28
N ARG A 762 -24.89 45.53 33.01
CA ARG A 762 -25.04 46.40 31.84
C ARG A 762 -26.50 46.49 31.37
N GLY A 763 -27.43 45.71 31.98
CA GLY A 763 -28.84 45.67 31.57
C GLY A 763 -29.09 45.02 30.24
N VAL A 764 -28.15 44.19 29.73
CA VAL A 764 -28.28 43.49 28.45
C VAL A 764 -29.06 42.20 28.63
N ASP A 765 -30.12 42.04 27.87
CA ASP A 765 -30.94 40.84 27.83
C ASP A 765 -30.25 39.70 27.03
N TYR A 766 -30.16 38.54 27.62
CA TYR A 766 -29.47 37.37 27.05
C TYR A 766 -30.32 36.11 27.13
N ALA A 767 -30.02 35.12 26.30
CA ALA A 767 -30.44 33.73 26.43
C ALA A 767 -29.25 32.87 26.90
N ILE A 768 -29.51 31.80 27.67
CA ILE A 768 -28.43 30.90 28.12
C ILE A 768 -28.79 29.42 27.95
N LEU A 769 -27.85 28.61 27.46
CA LEU A 769 -27.95 27.17 27.30
C LEU A 769 -26.70 26.45 27.80
N THR A 770 -26.87 25.70 28.88
CA THR A 770 -25.83 24.88 29.48
C THR A 770 -26.28 23.41 29.59
N GLY A 771 -25.39 22.53 30.06
CA GLY A 771 -25.75 21.13 30.35
C GLY A 771 -26.83 20.97 31.43
N GLN A 772 -27.08 21.99 32.26
CA GLN A 772 -28.08 21.98 33.34
C GLN A 772 -29.46 22.52 32.88
N THR A 773 -29.55 23.15 31.71
CA THR A 773 -30.79 23.72 31.17
C THR A 773 -31.77 22.61 30.85
N ARG A 774 -32.86 22.55 31.59
CA ARG A 774 -33.93 21.54 31.41
C ARG A 774 -34.80 21.85 30.20
N ASP A 775 -35.27 23.09 30.09
CA ASP A 775 -36.04 23.58 28.93
C ASP A 775 -35.10 24.23 27.93
N ARG A 776 -34.83 23.50 26.85
CA ARG A 776 -33.97 23.97 25.76
C ARG A 776 -34.69 24.72 24.66
N ARG A 777 -36.03 24.58 24.59
CA ARG A 777 -36.82 25.18 23.51
C ARG A 777 -37.06 26.67 23.72
N THR A 778 -37.35 27.07 24.95
CA THR A 778 -37.65 28.48 25.25
C THR A 778 -36.51 29.44 24.97
N PRO A 779 -35.26 29.24 25.44
CA PRO A 779 -34.14 30.13 25.09
C PRO A 779 -33.87 30.23 23.58
N VAL A 780 -34.00 29.11 22.84
CA VAL A 780 -33.84 29.09 21.39
C VAL A 780 -34.91 29.91 20.68
N LYS A 781 -36.18 29.73 21.08
CA LYS A 781 -37.29 30.51 20.52
C LYS A 781 -37.17 32.01 20.82
N GLU A 782 -36.79 32.38 22.03
CA GLU A 782 -36.58 33.78 22.40
C GLU A 782 -35.46 34.44 21.58
N PHE A 783 -34.38 33.71 21.34
CA PHE A 783 -33.31 34.22 20.51
C PHE A 783 -33.77 34.32 19.04
N GLN A 784 -34.37 33.27 18.47
CA GLN A 784 -34.83 33.27 17.08
C GLN A 784 -35.90 34.32 16.80
N SER A 785 -36.79 34.62 17.76
CA SER A 785 -37.80 35.64 17.61
C SER A 785 -37.29 37.10 17.72
N GLY A 786 -35.98 37.26 17.96
CA GLY A 786 -35.40 38.58 18.10
C GLY A 786 -35.50 39.22 19.48
N LYS A 787 -36.06 38.53 20.44
CA LYS A 787 -36.27 39.04 21.79
C LYS A 787 -34.96 39.20 22.57
N ARG A 788 -33.91 38.41 22.20
CA ARG A 788 -32.59 38.40 22.82
C ARG A 788 -31.52 38.67 21.77
N GLN A 789 -30.58 39.55 22.05
CA GLN A 789 -29.46 39.86 21.12
C GLN A 789 -28.28 38.93 21.24
N ILE A 790 -28.01 38.38 22.43
CA ILE A 790 -26.91 37.45 22.70
C ILE A 790 -27.43 36.13 23.26
N PHE A 791 -26.78 35.03 22.81
CA PHE A 791 -27.07 33.71 23.34
C PHE A 791 -25.77 33.07 23.87
N LEU A 792 -25.70 32.85 25.17
CA LEU A 792 -24.58 32.22 25.88
C LEU A 792 -24.76 30.70 25.82
N ILE A 793 -23.80 29.99 25.27
CA ILE A 793 -23.92 28.57 25.00
C ILE A 793 -22.68 27.84 25.48
N SER A 794 -22.82 26.80 26.31
CA SER A 794 -21.67 25.94 26.59
C SER A 794 -21.36 25.05 25.37
N LEU A 795 -20.08 24.91 25.00
CA LEU A 795 -19.64 24.16 23.83
C LEU A 795 -20.24 22.74 23.78
N LYS A 796 -20.30 22.04 24.92
CA LYS A 796 -20.91 20.70 25.03
C LYS A 796 -22.41 20.71 24.81
N ALA A 797 -23.14 21.75 25.22
CA ALA A 797 -24.58 21.86 25.04
C ALA A 797 -24.94 22.36 23.64
N GLY A 798 -24.12 23.23 23.07
CA GLY A 798 -24.26 23.78 21.71
C GLY A 798 -23.91 22.81 20.58
N GLY A 799 -23.15 21.75 20.91
CA GLY A 799 -22.68 20.79 19.89
C GLY A 799 -23.75 19.94 19.24
N VAL A 800 -25.06 20.09 19.56
CA VAL A 800 -26.07 19.14 19.09
C VAL A 800 -27.35 19.83 18.62
N GLY A 801 -27.61 19.81 17.31
CA GLY A 801 -28.93 19.93 16.69
C GLY A 801 -29.68 21.26 16.75
N LEU A 802 -29.03 22.36 17.18
CA LEU A 802 -29.70 23.68 17.23
C LEU A 802 -29.69 24.35 15.85
N ASN A 803 -30.75 24.99 15.48
CA ASN A 803 -30.83 25.90 14.35
C ASN A 803 -30.87 27.34 14.86
N LEU A 804 -29.84 28.15 14.56
CA LEU A 804 -29.66 29.51 15.06
C LEU A 804 -29.25 30.48 13.93
N THR A 805 -29.93 30.38 12.78
CA THR A 805 -29.67 31.17 11.57
C THR A 805 -29.92 32.67 11.74
N GLU A 806 -30.60 33.07 12.78
CA GLU A 806 -30.78 34.49 13.12
C GLU A 806 -29.47 35.17 13.57
N ALA A 807 -28.49 34.37 14.02
CA ALA A 807 -27.16 34.87 14.39
C ALA A 807 -26.30 35.14 13.17
N ASP A 808 -25.67 36.31 13.13
CA ASP A 808 -24.66 36.70 12.15
C ASP A 808 -23.25 36.83 12.74
N THR A 809 -23.13 36.67 14.04
CA THR A 809 -21.84 36.75 14.77
C THR A 809 -21.69 35.59 15.74
N VAL A 810 -20.55 34.93 15.66
CA VAL A 810 -20.17 33.81 16.54
C VAL A 810 -18.87 34.17 17.27
N ILE A 811 -18.87 34.07 18.60
CA ILE A 811 -17.69 34.33 19.41
C ILE A 811 -17.30 33.05 20.16
N HIS A 812 -16.09 32.55 19.89
CA HIS A 812 -15.44 31.51 20.68
C HIS A 812 -14.56 32.21 21.75
N TYR A 813 -15.02 32.19 23.00
CA TYR A 813 -14.33 32.88 24.11
C TYR A 813 -12.98 32.20 24.44
N ASP A 814 -12.95 30.85 24.39
CA ASP A 814 -11.79 30.03 24.65
C ASP A 814 -11.66 28.94 23.59
N PRO A 815 -10.42 28.68 23.06
CA PRO A 815 -10.19 27.68 22.03
C PRO A 815 -10.40 26.26 22.57
N TRP A 816 -10.91 25.37 21.75
CA TRP A 816 -11.08 23.95 22.05
C TRP A 816 -9.99 23.11 21.36
N TRP A 817 -9.58 22.00 21.97
CA TRP A 817 -8.58 21.08 21.36
C TRP A 817 -8.97 20.51 20.01
N ASN A 818 -10.26 20.29 19.79
CA ASN A 818 -10.79 19.72 18.57
C ASN A 818 -11.45 20.80 17.73
N PRO A 819 -10.86 21.20 16.59
CA PRO A 819 -11.43 22.21 15.72
C PRO A 819 -12.80 21.83 15.17
N ALA A 820 -13.09 20.51 14.99
CA ALA A 820 -14.38 20.05 14.54
C ALA A 820 -15.53 20.46 15.49
N THR A 821 -15.29 20.53 16.80
CA THR A 821 -16.29 20.96 17.79
C THR A 821 -16.55 22.46 17.68
N GLU A 822 -15.54 23.28 17.42
CA GLU A 822 -15.71 24.71 17.18
C GLU A 822 -16.48 24.96 15.89
N ASN A 823 -16.13 24.23 14.82
CA ASN A 823 -16.83 24.29 13.54
C ASN A 823 -18.30 23.86 13.69
N GLN A 824 -18.59 22.80 14.46
CA GLN A 824 -19.95 22.40 14.77
C GLN A 824 -20.75 23.49 15.49
N ALA A 825 -20.12 24.22 16.41
CA ALA A 825 -20.76 25.34 17.09
C ALA A 825 -21.02 26.51 16.15
N THR A 826 -20.06 26.87 15.30
CA THR A 826 -20.21 27.89 14.24
C THR A 826 -21.29 27.53 13.23
N ASP A 827 -21.41 26.27 12.86
CA ASP A 827 -22.40 25.74 11.92
C ASP A 827 -23.86 25.82 12.41
N ARG A 828 -24.10 26.25 13.64
CA ARG A 828 -25.44 26.60 14.13
C ARG A 828 -25.97 27.91 13.50
N ALA A 829 -25.07 28.87 13.24
CA ALA A 829 -25.37 30.09 12.54
C ALA A 829 -25.14 29.98 11.03
N TYR A 830 -24.01 29.35 10.63
CA TYR A 830 -23.59 29.21 9.24
C TYR A 830 -24.15 27.95 8.58
N ARG A 831 -25.40 28.00 8.13
CA ARG A 831 -26.13 26.89 7.49
C ARG A 831 -27.14 27.39 6.48
N ILE A 832 -27.73 26.48 5.69
CA ILE A 832 -28.79 26.81 4.74
C ILE A 832 -29.94 27.52 5.47
N GLY A 833 -30.35 28.66 4.91
CA GLY A 833 -31.30 29.61 5.49
C GLY A 833 -30.63 30.79 6.19
N GLN A 834 -29.30 30.86 6.19
CA GLN A 834 -28.57 32.07 6.60
C GLN A 834 -28.54 33.06 5.44
N GLU A 835 -28.99 34.30 5.66
CA GLU A 835 -29.06 35.38 4.64
C GLU A 835 -27.99 36.46 4.86
N LYS A 836 -27.34 36.48 6.04
CA LYS A 836 -26.36 37.49 6.42
C LYS A 836 -24.94 36.94 6.43
N PRO A 837 -23.89 37.72 6.09
CA PRO A 837 -22.51 37.33 6.31
C PRO A 837 -22.25 36.97 7.76
N VAL A 838 -21.57 35.86 7.98
CA VAL A 838 -21.27 35.36 9.33
C VAL A 838 -19.85 35.69 9.72
N PHE A 839 -19.68 36.38 10.83
CA PHE A 839 -18.38 36.70 11.42
C PHE A 839 -18.10 35.79 12.61
N VAL A 840 -16.92 35.15 12.60
CA VAL A 840 -16.52 34.21 13.64
C VAL A 840 -15.28 34.76 14.34
N TYR A 841 -15.45 35.23 15.57
CA TYR A 841 -14.35 35.75 16.38
C TYR A 841 -13.81 34.65 17.31
N LYS A 842 -12.50 34.47 17.34
CA LYS A 842 -11.80 33.60 18.27
C LYS A 842 -10.94 34.45 19.18
N LEU A 843 -11.27 34.54 20.49
CA LEU A 843 -10.52 35.31 21.46
C LEU A 843 -9.34 34.46 21.96
N ILE A 844 -8.14 34.88 21.67
CA ILE A 844 -6.91 34.12 21.98
C ILE A 844 -5.95 34.99 22.78
N ALA A 845 -5.56 34.53 23.96
CA ALA A 845 -4.57 35.22 24.77
C ALA A 845 -3.15 35.01 24.17
N ARG A 846 -2.51 36.10 23.77
CA ARG A 846 -1.23 36.14 23.06
C ARG A 846 -0.10 35.55 23.90
N GLY A 847 0.80 34.79 23.31
CA GLY A 847 1.96 34.16 23.93
C GLY A 847 1.64 32.96 24.84
N THR A 848 0.36 32.68 25.09
CA THR A 848 -0.07 31.65 26.04
C THR A 848 -0.26 30.28 25.42
N VAL A 849 -0.65 29.33 26.28
CA VAL A 849 -1.07 27.99 25.84
C VAL A 849 -2.20 28.00 24.79
N GLU A 850 -3.03 29.05 24.76
CA GLU A 850 -4.13 29.14 23.78
C GLU A 850 -3.63 29.38 22.36
N GLU A 851 -2.65 30.25 22.18
CA GLU A 851 -2.00 30.45 20.86
C GLU A 851 -1.33 29.16 20.37
N LYS A 852 -0.65 28.44 21.28
CA LYS A 852 0.01 27.17 20.95
C LYS A 852 -1.01 26.08 20.59
N ILE A 853 -2.16 26.05 21.26
CA ILE A 853 -3.28 25.16 20.90
C ILE A 853 -3.81 25.47 19.48
N GLN A 854 -3.89 26.76 19.13
CA GLN A 854 -4.36 27.16 17.80
C GLN A 854 -3.44 26.65 16.69
N LEU A 855 -2.11 26.66 16.90
CA LEU A 855 -1.14 26.09 15.96
C LEU A 855 -1.34 24.58 15.79
N LEU A 856 -1.49 23.84 16.89
CA LEU A 856 -1.74 22.40 16.88
C LEU A 856 -3.10 22.03 16.26
N GLN A 857 -4.11 22.89 16.38
CA GLN A 857 -5.40 22.69 15.71
C GLN A 857 -5.26 22.70 14.18
N LYS A 858 -4.45 23.59 13.64
CA LYS A 858 -4.21 23.70 12.19
C LYS A 858 -3.58 22.42 11.64
N GLU A 859 -2.57 21.88 12.30
CA GLU A 859 -1.93 20.62 11.93
C GLU A 859 -2.91 19.43 11.95
N LYS A 860 -3.81 19.37 12.93
CA LYS A 860 -4.88 18.35 12.99
C LYS A 860 -5.89 18.43 11.87
N SER A 861 -6.30 19.63 11.53
CA SER A 861 -7.23 19.86 10.43
C SER A 861 -6.66 19.36 9.11
N ASP A 862 -5.35 19.59 8.87
CA ASP A 862 -4.65 19.16 7.68
C ASP A 862 -4.54 17.62 7.59
N LEU A 863 -4.39 16.93 8.74
CA LEU A 863 -4.41 15.46 8.80
C LEU A 863 -5.79 14.88 8.40
N ALA A 864 -6.86 15.42 8.99
CA ALA A 864 -8.22 14.95 8.70
C ALA A 864 -8.59 15.19 7.23
N ALA A 865 -8.23 16.34 6.67
CA ALA A 865 -8.40 16.65 5.26
C ALA A 865 -7.58 15.69 4.38
N GLY A 866 -6.36 15.35 4.80
CA GLY A 866 -5.51 14.39 4.09
C GLY A 866 -6.17 13.03 3.90
N VAL A 867 -6.76 12.47 4.96
CA VAL A 867 -7.44 11.17 4.93
C VAL A 867 -8.75 11.23 4.15
N LEU A 868 -9.56 12.26 4.36
CA LEU A 868 -10.89 12.35 3.77
C LEU A 868 -10.88 12.85 2.31
N ASP A 869 -9.90 13.71 1.96
CA ASP A 869 -9.80 14.34 0.65
C ASP A 869 -8.63 13.77 -0.18
N GLY A 870 -7.88 12.78 0.33
CA GLY A 870 -6.80 12.09 -0.38
C GLY A 870 -5.48 12.88 -0.46
N ARG A 871 -5.25 13.84 0.46
CA ARG A 871 -4.01 14.61 0.55
C ARG A 871 -3.11 14.08 1.67
N VAL A 872 -1.81 14.31 1.51
CA VAL A 872 -0.77 13.81 2.46
C VAL A 872 -0.88 14.53 3.81
N ALA A 873 -0.82 13.76 4.89
CA ALA A 873 -0.84 14.29 6.25
C ALA A 873 0.28 13.70 7.11
N GLY A 874 1.00 14.55 7.83
CA GLY A 874 2.09 14.19 8.73
C GLY A 874 1.65 13.54 10.05
N ASP A 875 2.62 13.02 10.79
CA ASP A 875 2.46 12.28 12.06
C ASP A 875 1.88 13.15 13.18
N TRP A 876 0.84 12.66 13.87
CA TRP A 876 0.23 13.38 14.98
C TRP A 876 0.14 12.58 16.28
N LYS A 877 1.06 12.90 17.22
CA LYS A 877 0.97 12.65 18.66
C LYS A 877 1.64 13.80 19.37
N LEU A 878 1.09 14.23 20.52
CA LEU A 878 1.84 15.05 21.47
C LEU A 878 3.17 14.36 21.75
N GLN A 879 4.24 14.88 21.14
CA GLN A 879 5.60 14.45 21.36
C GLN A 879 6.18 15.24 22.55
N SER A 880 7.35 14.84 23.06
CA SER A 880 8.03 15.60 24.09
C SER A 880 8.22 17.07 23.70
N ASP A 881 8.51 17.32 22.44
CA ASP A 881 8.76 18.66 21.89
C ASP A 881 7.48 19.52 21.89
N ASP A 882 6.31 18.93 21.61
CA ASP A 882 5.01 19.62 21.68
C ASP A 882 4.68 20.01 23.11
N ILE A 883 5.00 19.14 24.07
CA ILE A 883 4.78 19.42 25.49
C ILE A 883 5.71 20.56 25.94
N GLU A 884 6.98 20.55 25.54
CA GLU A 884 7.89 21.66 25.79
C GLU A 884 7.41 22.96 25.17
N ALA A 885 6.93 22.92 23.94
CA ALA A 885 6.36 24.08 23.27
C ALA A 885 5.13 24.63 24.02
N LEU A 886 4.22 23.75 24.47
CA LEU A 886 3.02 24.15 25.24
C LEU A 886 3.35 24.82 26.57
N PHE A 887 4.41 24.41 27.26
CA PHE A 887 4.86 24.99 28.52
C PHE A 887 5.99 26.02 28.37
N ALA A 888 6.30 26.48 27.13
CA ALA A 888 7.28 27.57 26.95
C ALA A 888 6.86 28.86 27.67
N PRO A 889 7.80 29.68 28.18
CA PRO A 889 7.48 30.94 28.87
C PRO A 889 6.75 31.95 27.99
N LEU A 890 6.06 32.88 28.62
CA LEU A 890 5.52 34.03 27.92
C LEU A 890 6.64 34.83 27.27
N PRO A 891 6.47 35.37 26.08
CA PRO A 891 7.42 36.29 25.49
C PRO A 891 7.52 37.58 26.38
N ASP A 892 8.71 38.16 26.44
CA ASP A 892 8.90 39.49 27.05
C ASP A 892 7.94 40.50 26.42
N LYS A 893 7.42 41.46 27.18
CA LYS A 893 6.52 42.50 26.62
C LYS A 893 7.23 43.14 25.42
N LEU A 894 6.74 42.85 24.21
CA LEU A 894 7.18 43.55 23.03
C LEU A 894 6.86 45.02 23.23
N GLU A 895 7.90 45.84 23.23
CA GLU A 895 7.74 47.30 23.13
C GLU A 895 6.78 47.59 21.98
N LYS A 896 5.75 48.40 22.27
CA LYS A 896 4.76 48.84 21.29
C LYS A 896 5.52 49.43 20.09
N ARG A 897 5.58 48.67 18.99
CA ARG A 897 5.90 49.27 17.69
C ARG A 897 4.65 49.75 17.04
#